data_2ff0abb327c6967b8dcea12b65e8412d
#
_entry.id   2ff0abb327c6967b8dcea12b65e8412d
#
_cell.length_a   1.000
_cell.length_b   1.000
_cell.length_c   1.000
_cell.angle_alpha   90.00
_cell.angle_beta   90.00
_cell.angle_gamma   90.00
#
_symmetry.space_group_name_H-M   'P 1'
#
loop_
_entity.id
_entity.type
_entity.pdbx_description
1 polymer ?
#
loop_
_entity_poly.entity_id
_entity_poly.type
_entity_poly.pdbx_seq_one_letter_code
_entity_poly.pdbx_strand_id
1 'polypeptide(L)'
;MKPLSIFSMLLISLGINAQHDMFYASDDSKGGCPFGYDKAIQAQVDSTKDEYPKTTSPSSKGSHTWWPNQLDLSVLRMNSNLSSPLDTNFNYRDAFSSLDYNALKKDLTDLMTQSQDWWPADWGHYGGLFIRMAWHSAGTYRTGDGRGGSREGQQRFAPLNSWPDNANLDKARRLLWPIKQKYGNKISWADLMILTGNVALESMGFKTIGFAGGREDVWEPASNVYWGKESKWLADERYTGNRELEKPLAAVQMGLIYVNPEGPNGNPDPVAAAKDIRETFGRMGMNDEETVALIAGGHTLGKTHGAAPGSHLGPEPEGAAIEEMGFGWTSNYQSGVGTDAITSGLEVIWTKTPVKWSHGYFKTLFGNEWELTKSPGGANQWVAKDAMAVIPDPFDTTKKLKPTMLTTDLSLRFDPEYAKISKRFLERPDEFEAAFAKAWFKLTHRDMGPKTLYLGPEVPKESFIWQDPIPALNHPLIDAKDIIGLKAQILSSGLSIQEMVETAWASASTFRGSDKKGGANGARIQLAPMRTWEVNNPKQLDKVLAALGKIQSAFNTKNKEKRVSMADLIVLAGNVGIEEAAKKAGHKIEVPFSPGRMDALQEQTDIASMSVLEPIADGFRNYQKAQYAYSTEELLVDKAQLLTLTAPEMTVLVGGMRSLDANYDNSKLGILTNRPGTLSNDFFVNLLDMSLKWRVSSSNATVYEGVDRKTGAVKFTATRADLIFGSNSELRALSEFYASFDNQQKFINDFVAAWTKVMNLDRFDLQ
;
A
#
# COMPACT_ATOMS: atom_id res chain seq x y z
N MET A 1 35.89 -43.94 37.37
CA MET A 1 34.74 -43.42 36.69
C MET A 1 35.21 -42.29 35.75
N LYS A 2 35.23 -42.52 34.44
CA LYS A 2 35.76 -41.62 33.43
C LYS A 2 34.62 -40.81 32.84
N PRO A 3 34.81 -39.52 32.50
CA PRO A 3 33.81 -38.74 31.80
C PRO A 3 33.91 -38.96 30.28
N LEU A 4 32.90 -39.57 29.72
CA LEU A 4 32.77 -39.76 28.25
C LEU A 4 31.38 -39.21 27.86
N SER A 5 31.27 -37.90 27.59
CA SER A 5 30.06 -37.40 26.91
C SER A 5 30.13 -35.96 26.38
N ILE A 6 31.31 -35.31 26.36
CA ILE A 6 31.37 -33.90 25.83
C ILE A 6 31.89 -33.85 24.38
N PHE A 7 32.53 -34.93 23.88
CA PHE A 7 33.13 -34.93 22.55
C PHE A 7 32.16 -35.30 21.39
N SER A 8 31.03 -35.92 21.70
CA SER A 8 30.06 -36.30 20.65
C SER A 8 29.10 -35.18 20.23
N MET A 9 28.87 -34.15 21.07
CA MET A 9 28.01 -33.00 20.68
C MET A 9 28.73 -31.95 19.83
N LEU A 10 30.06 -31.87 19.94
CA LEU A 10 30.82 -30.89 19.17
C LEU A 10 31.01 -31.31 17.69
N LEU A 11 31.00 -32.61 17.42
CA LEU A 11 31.10 -33.13 16.05
C LEU A 11 29.80 -33.05 15.24
N ILE A 12 28.66 -33.01 15.90
CA ILE A 12 27.34 -32.86 15.24
C ILE A 12 27.10 -31.40 14.85
N SER A 13 27.58 -30.43 15.64
CA SER A 13 27.47 -29.01 15.32
C SER A 13 28.41 -28.59 14.18
N LEU A 14 29.58 -29.22 14.07
CA LEU A 14 30.51 -28.96 12.97
C LEU A 14 30.10 -29.62 11.64
N GLY A 15 29.35 -30.73 11.68
CA GLY A 15 28.81 -31.37 10.50
C GLY A 15 27.65 -30.61 9.86
N ILE A 16 26.86 -29.90 10.65
CA ILE A 16 25.73 -29.08 10.16
C ILE A 16 26.25 -27.78 9.51
N ASN A 17 27.27 -27.16 10.09
CA ASN A 17 27.89 -25.96 9.49
C ASN A 17 28.66 -26.28 8.18
N ALA A 18 29.29 -27.46 8.09
CA ALA A 18 29.98 -27.85 6.85
C ALA A 18 29.01 -28.16 5.68
N GLN A 19 27.80 -28.61 5.97
CA GLN A 19 26.77 -28.76 4.91
C GLN A 19 26.16 -27.41 4.49
N HIS A 20 26.08 -26.43 5.39
CA HIS A 20 25.58 -25.09 5.07
C HIS A 20 26.58 -24.33 4.19
N ASP A 21 27.90 -24.45 4.47
CA ASP A 21 28.95 -23.80 3.71
C ASP A 21 29.18 -24.41 2.33
N MET A 22 28.81 -25.69 2.10
CA MET A 22 28.91 -26.32 0.79
C MET A 22 27.86 -25.83 -0.22
N PHE A 23 26.77 -25.20 0.22
CA PHE A 23 25.77 -24.64 -0.69
C PHE A 23 25.96 -23.16 -1.02
N TYR A 24 26.83 -22.44 -0.27
CA TYR A 24 27.11 -21.02 -0.47
C TYR A 24 28.50 -20.71 -1.06
N ALA A 25 29.36 -21.69 -1.17
CA ALA A 25 30.65 -21.55 -1.84
C ALA A 25 30.53 -22.01 -3.30
N SER A 26 29.73 -21.35 -4.11
CA SER A 26 29.83 -21.48 -5.56
C SER A 26 30.80 -20.43 -6.06
N ASP A 27 31.97 -20.88 -6.43
CA ASP A 27 32.93 -20.18 -7.27
C ASP A 27 32.20 -19.68 -8.54
N ASP A 28 32.18 -18.37 -8.73
CA ASP A 28 31.47 -17.67 -9.82
C ASP A 28 31.99 -18.01 -11.23
N SER A 29 32.78 -19.06 -11.40
CA SER A 29 33.40 -19.35 -12.68
C SER A 29 32.89 -20.59 -13.43
N LYS A 30 32.15 -21.53 -12.82
CA LYS A 30 31.67 -22.73 -13.54
C LYS A 30 30.52 -23.43 -12.81
N GLY A 31 29.30 -23.01 -13.05
CA GLY A 31 28.15 -23.77 -12.55
C GLY A 31 26.82 -23.21 -13.00
N GLY A 32 26.45 -23.46 -14.22
CA GLY A 32 25.06 -23.26 -14.66
C GLY A 32 24.14 -24.19 -13.87
N CYS A 33 23.02 -23.67 -13.37
CA CYS A 33 21.94 -24.48 -12.84
C CYS A 33 21.63 -25.61 -13.84
N PRO A 34 21.51 -26.89 -13.41
CA PRO A 34 21.25 -28.01 -14.33
C PRO A 34 19.97 -27.84 -15.15
N PHE A 35 19.17 -26.82 -14.87
CA PHE A 35 17.91 -26.52 -15.57
C PHE A 35 17.98 -25.28 -16.48
N GLY A 36 19.17 -24.80 -16.87
CA GLY A 36 19.34 -23.89 -17.99
C GLY A 36 18.77 -22.48 -17.80
N TYR A 37 18.99 -21.86 -16.65
CA TYR A 37 18.81 -20.42 -16.49
C TYR A 37 19.88 -19.68 -17.29
N ASP A 38 19.42 -18.99 -18.33
CA ASP A 38 20.27 -18.40 -19.34
C ASP A 38 21.00 -17.16 -18.79
N LYS A 39 22.33 -17.08 -19.01
CA LYS A 39 23.17 -15.92 -18.65
C LYS A 39 22.65 -14.59 -19.24
N ALA A 40 21.87 -14.64 -20.33
CA ALA A 40 21.27 -13.46 -20.95
C ALA A 40 20.21 -12.81 -20.06
N ILE A 41 19.46 -13.62 -19.27
CA ILE A 41 18.43 -13.10 -18.34
C ILE A 41 19.10 -12.45 -17.12
N GLN A 42 20.16 -13.06 -16.60
CA GLN A 42 20.92 -12.50 -15.49
C GLN A 42 21.57 -11.16 -15.88
N ALA A 43 22.16 -11.06 -17.08
CA ALA A 43 22.73 -9.82 -17.58
C ALA A 43 21.71 -8.72 -17.84
N GLN A 44 20.44 -9.10 -18.12
CA GLN A 44 19.33 -8.17 -18.33
C GLN A 44 18.78 -7.61 -16.99
N VAL A 45 18.80 -8.42 -15.94
CA VAL A 45 18.46 -8.03 -14.56
C VAL A 45 19.53 -7.11 -13.96
N ASP A 46 20.82 -7.39 -14.26
CA ASP A 46 21.95 -6.59 -13.74
C ASP A 46 22.10 -5.21 -14.42
N SER A 47 21.46 -4.99 -15.58
CA SER A 47 21.58 -3.72 -16.35
C SER A 47 20.57 -2.65 -15.95
N THR A 48 19.57 -2.96 -15.14
CA THR A 48 18.54 -2.01 -14.70
C THR A 48 18.74 -1.68 -13.22
N LYS A 49 19.11 -0.43 -12.93
CA LYS A 49 19.41 0.06 -11.57
C LYS A 49 18.18 0.21 -10.66
N ASP A 50 16.98 -0.09 -11.12
CA ASP A 50 15.77 -0.04 -10.32
C ASP A 50 15.47 -1.44 -9.76
N GLU A 51 16.14 -1.82 -8.69
CA GLU A 51 15.79 -3.05 -7.96
C GLU A 51 14.43 -2.90 -7.27
N TYR A 52 13.49 -3.68 -7.68
CA TYR A 52 12.25 -3.92 -6.92
C TYR A 52 12.56 -4.93 -5.83
N PRO A 53 11.98 -4.73 -4.70
CA PRO A 53 12.33 -5.42 -3.50
C PRO A 53 11.62 -6.74 -3.33
N LYS A 54 12.37 -7.68 -2.82
CA LYS A 54 11.84 -8.98 -2.42
C LYS A 54 11.06 -8.80 -1.11
N THR A 55 9.89 -9.41 -1.05
CA THR A 55 9.13 -9.48 0.21
C THR A 55 9.98 -10.20 1.26
N THR A 56 10.20 -9.56 2.39
CA THR A 56 10.94 -10.14 3.50
C THR A 56 9.95 -10.63 4.57
N SER A 57 9.64 -11.91 4.56
CA SER A 57 9.11 -12.56 5.75
C SER A 57 10.16 -13.50 6.33
N PRO A 58 10.69 -13.26 7.55
CA PRO A 58 11.70 -14.13 8.15
C PRO A 58 11.18 -15.53 8.52
N SER A 59 9.87 -15.73 8.53
CA SER A 59 9.24 -16.93 9.11
C SER A 59 8.92 -18.04 8.12
N SER A 60 8.99 -17.82 6.82
CA SER A 60 8.66 -18.88 5.86
C SER A 60 9.90 -19.54 5.28
N LYS A 61 10.16 -20.76 5.70
CA LYS A 61 11.12 -21.68 5.06
C LYS A 61 10.52 -22.28 3.76
N GLY A 62 9.86 -21.45 2.94
CA GLY A 62 9.31 -21.87 1.65
C GLY A 62 10.37 -21.88 0.55
N SER A 63 9.92 -22.15 -0.69
CA SER A 63 10.75 -22.17 -1.90
C SER A 63 11.63 -20.92 -2.02
N HIS A 64 11.13 -19.77 -1.59
CA HIS A 64 11.85 -18.49 -1.58
C HIS A 64 13.14 -18.52 -0.75
N THR A 65 13.16 -19.24 0.37
CA THR A 65 14.37 -19.37 1.21
C THR A 65 15.44 -20.25 0.54
N TRP A 66 15.03 -21.31 -0.12
CA TRP A 66 15.93 -22.27 -0.77
C TRP A 66 16.31 -21.84 -2.19
N TRP A 67 15.38 -21.18 -2.89
CA TRP A 67 15.53 -20.68 -4.25
C TRP A 67 15.08 -19.22 -4.32
N PRO A 68 15.91 -18.27 -3.86
CA PRO A 68 15.52 -16.86 -3.71
C PRO A 68 15.15 -16.17 -5.03
N ASN A 69 15.50 -16.76 -6.17
CA ASN A 69 15.15 -16.26 -7.50
C ASN A 69 13.85 -16.88 -8.06
N GLN A 70 13.16 -17.72 -7.30
CA GLN A 70 11.85 -18.26 -7.68
C GLN A 70 10.75 -17.24 -7.39
N LEU A 71 9.67 -17.31 -8.19
CA LEU A 71 8.49 -16.48 -7.99
C LEU A 71 7.85 -16.74 -6.63
N ASP A 72 7.67 -15.68 -5.85
CA ASP A 72 6.98 -15.72 -4.55
C ASP A 72 5.47 -15.52 -4.75
N LEU A 73 4.67 -16.53 -4.39
CA LEU A 73 3.22 -16.50 -4.43
C LEU A 73 2.58 -16.26 -3.06
N SER A 74 3.38 -16.08 -2.02
CA SER A 74 2.87 -15.94 -0.64
C SER A 74 1.94 -14.74 -0.47
N VAL A 75 2.18 -13.66 -1.21
CA VAL A 75 1.32 -12.47 -1.20
C VAL A 75 -0.13 -12.76 -1.65
N LEU A 76 -0.36 -13.81 -2.44
CA LEU A 76 -1.70 -14.20 -2.88
C LEU A 76 -2.47 -15.00 -1.82
N ARG A 77 -1.82 -15.41 -0.73
CA ARG A 77 -2.42 -16.11 0.42
C ARG A 77 -2.99 -15.14 1.45
N MET A 78 -2.65 -13.86 1.37
CA MET A 78 -3.12 -12.81 2.28
C MET A 78 -4.64 -12.63 2.26
N ASN A 79 -5.30 -13.01 1.17
CA ASN A 79 -6.76 -12.94 1.06
C ASN A 79 -7.47 -14.19 1.60
N SER A 80 -6.74 -15.04 2.34
CA SER A 80 -7.26 -16.21 3.02
C SER A 80 -7.76 -15.85 4.42
N ASN A 81 -8.93 -16.35 4.81
CA ASN A 81 -9.47 -16.17 6.16
C ASN A 81 -8.84 -17.12 7.19
N LEU A 82 -7.88 -17.97 6.81
CA LEU A 82 -7.31 -19.00 7.68
C LEU A 82 -6.51 -18.41 8.85
N SER A 83 -5.95 -17.22 8.73
CA SER A 83 -5.19 -16.54 9.79
C SER A 83 -6.07 -15.68 10.71
N SER A 84 -7.29 -15.35 10.33
CA SER A 84 -8.19 -14.53 11.14
C SER A 84 -8.80 -15.36 12.29
N PRO A 85 -8.73 -14.87 13.55
CA PRO A 85 -9.43 -15.49 14.68
C PRO A 85 -10.91 -15.12 14.75
N LEU A 86 -11.39 -14.26 13.86
CA LEU A 86 -12.78 -13.82 13.83
C LEU A 86 -13.66 -14.87 13.13
N ASP A 87 -14.90 -14.96 13.53
CA ASP A 87 -15.88 -15.80 12.86
C ASP A 87 -16.03 -15.40 11.39
N THR A 88 -16.29 -16.37 10.52
CA THR A 88 -16.48 -16.15 9.08
C THR A 88 -17.63 -15.18 8.76
N ASN A 89 -18.60 -15.03 9.67
CA ASN A 89 -19.71 -14.11 9.55
C ASN A 89 -19.49 -12.78 10.29
N PHE A 90 -18.30 -12.55 10.84
CA PHE A 90 -18.00 -11.28 11.50
C PHE A 90 -18.05 -10.14 10.48
N ASN A 91 -18.81 -9.09 10.82
CA ASN A 91 -18.91 -7.86 10.04
C ASN A 91 -18.50 -6.68 10.92
N TYR A 92 -17.39 -6.04 10.56
CA TYR A 92 -16.87 -4.93 11.36
C TYR A 92 -17.79 -3.70 11.33
N ARG A 93 -18.47 -3.44 10.22
CA ARG A 93 -19.46 -2.35 10.14
C ARG A 93 -20.58 -2.51 11.17
N ASP A 94 -21.09 -3.72 11.32
CA ASP A 94 -22.15 -4.03 12.30
C ASP A 94 -21.60 -3.93 13.72
N ALA A 95 -20.41 -4.46 13.96
CA ALA A 95 -19.74 -4.37 15.25
C ALA A 95 -19.50 -2.91 15.66
N PHE A 96 -18.94 -2.08 14.78
CA PHE A 96 -18.71 -0.67 15.00
C PHE A 96 -20.02 0.11 15.21
N SER A 97 -21.09 -0.23 14.49
CA SER A 97 -22.39 0.41 14.64
C SER A 97 -23.00 0.16 16.03
N SER A 98 -22.59 -0.89 16.73
CA SER A 98 -23.01 -1.21 18.10
C SER A 98 -22.15 -0.50 19.17
N LEU A 99 -21.14 0.27 18.77
CA LEU A 99 -20.22 0.96 19.67
C LEU A 99 -20.91 2.18 20.31
N ASP A 100 -20.79 2.31 21.63
CA ASP A 100 -21.05 3.60 22.28
C ASP A 100 -19.85 4.53 22.05
N TYR A 101 -19.93 5.25 20.91
CA TYR A 101 -18.87 6.13 20.45
C TYR A 101 -18.56 7.27 21.43
N ASN A 102 -19.60 7.81 22.07
CA ASN A 102 -19.42 8.91 23.03
C ASN A 102 -18.73 8.43 24.31
N ALA A 103 -19.10 7.25 24.80
CA ALA A 103 -18.43 6.64 25.95
C ALA A 103 -16.96 6.33 25.63
N LEU A 104 -16.67 5.82 24.44
CA LEU A 104 -15.28 5.59 24.01
C LEU A 104 -14.48 6.90 23.95
N LYS A 105 -15.01 7.97 23.34
CA LYS A 105 -14.32 9.28 23.31
C LYS A 105 -14.08 9.83 24.72
N LYS A 106 -15.05 9.64 25.61
CA LYS A 106 -14.88 10.05 27.01
C LYS A 106 -13.74 9.27 27.69
N ASP A 107 -13.71 7.96 27.56
CA ASP A 107 -12.64 7.15 28.15
C ASP A 107 -11.26 7.51 27.58
N LEU A 108 -11.16 7.80 26.28
CA LEU A 108 -9.93 8.27 25.66
C LEU A 108 -9.54 9.66 26.17
N THR A 109 -10.50 10.57 26.36
CA THR A 109 -10.24 11.91 26.93
C THR A 109 -9.73 11.81 28.37
N ASP A 110 -10.36 10.95 29.18
CA ASP A 110 -9.94 10.70 30.55
C ASP A 110 -8.52 10.14 30.60
N LEU A 111 -8.17 9.20 29.69
CA LEU A 111 -6.83 8.62 29.59
C LEU A 111 -5.74 9.67 29.32
N MET A 112 -6.03 10.76 28.58
CA MET A 112 -5.04 11.76 28.23
C MET A 112 -4.32 12.33 29.46
N THR A 113 -4.99 12.41 30.60
CA THR A 113 -4.46 13.03 31.84
C THR A 113 -4.25 12.02 32.97
N GLN A 114 -4.42 10.71 32.72
CA GLN A 114 -4.19 9.65 33.70
C GLN A 114 -2.76 9.11 33.61
N SER A 115 -1.80 9.95 34.00
CA SER A 115 -0.38 9.58 34.00
C SER A 115 -0.11 8.31 34.81
N GLN A 116 0.67 7.39 34.23
CA GLN A 116 1.05 6.11 34.84
C GLN A 116 2.51 6.17 35.32
N ASP A 117 2.80 5.63 36.50
CA ASP A 117 4.16 5.61 37.05
C ASP A 117 5.15 4.86 36.19
N TRP A 118 4.70 3.80 35.50
CA TRP A 118 5.55 3.01 34.62
C TRP A 118 5.87 3.69 33.29
N TRP A 119 5.11 4.73 32.89
CA TRP A 119 5.34 5.58 31.73
C TRP A 119 4.69 6.95 31.99
N PRO A 120 5.37 7.87 32.70
CA PRO A 120 4.82 9.16 33.06
C PRO A 120 4.54 10.06 31.85
N ALA A 121 3.44 10.81 31.90
CA ALA A 121 3.03 11.73 30.86
C ALA A 121 3.77 13.09 30.98
N ASP A 122 4.29 13.60 29.85
CA ASP A 122 4.89 14.92 29.77
C ASP A 122 3.85 15.99 30.14
N TRP A 123 4.18 16.87 31.07
CA TRP A 123 3.25 17.86 31.63
C TRP A 123 1.92 17.25 32.10
N GLY A 124 1.90 15.99 32.46
CA GLY A 124 0.71 15.26 32.89
C GLY A 124 -0.29 14.96 31.77
N HIS A 125 0.11 15.00 30.49
CA HIS A 125 -0.77 14.80 29.35
C HIS A 125 -0.13 13.94 28.24
N TYR A 126 -0.76 12.83 27.88
CA TYR A 126 -0.26 11.90 26.86
C TYR A 126 -0.46 12.37 25.41
N GLY A 127 -1.06 13.51 25.17
CA GLY A 127 -1.47 13.94 23.82
C GLY A 127 -0.36 13.91 22.80
N GLY A 128 0.85 14.40 23.11
CA GLY A 128 1.99 14.36 22.19
C GLY A 128 2.38 12.93 21.78
N LEU A 129 2.37 12.00 22.74
CA LEU A 129 2.64 10.56 22.49
C LEU A 129 1.59 9.92 21.57
N PHE A 130 0.30 10.20 21.81
CA PHE A 130 -0.79 9.62 21.02
C PHE A 130 -0.94 10.25 19.63
N ILE A 131 -0.64 11.56 19.46
CA ILE A 131 -0.56 12.18 18.14
C ILE A 131 0.55 11.49 17.33
N ARG A 132 1.73 11.30 17.92
CA ARG A 132 2.84 10.61 17.28
C ARG A 132 2.47 9.18 16.90
N MET A 133 1.79 8.42 17.77
CA MET A 133 1.31 7.06 17.46
C MET A 133 0.39 7.04 16.25
N ALA A 134 -0.60 7.93 16.19
CA ALA A 134 -1.54 8.01 15.07
C ALA A 134 -0.84 8.44 13.77
N TRP A 135 0.05 9.44 13.85
CA TRP A 135 0.87 9.88 12.72
C TRP A 135 1.72 8.75 12.16
N HIS A 136 2.46 8.05 13.02
CA HIS A 136 3.35 6.95 12.62
C HIS A 136 2.59 5.70 12.15
N SER A 137 1.34 5.53 12.58
CA SER A 137 0.46 4.51 12.01
C SER A 137 0.07 4.85 10.56
N ALA A 138 -0.27 6.12 10.28
CA ALA A 138 -0.74 6.59 8.98
C ALA A 138 0.39 6.97 8.01
N GLY A 139 1.53 7.43 8.51
CA GLY A 139 2.63 8.00 7.73
C GLY A 139 3.45 6.98 6.93
N THR A 140 3.17 5.70 7.06
CA THR A 140 3.76 4.63 6.25
C THR A 140 3.10 4.46 4.88
N TYR A 141 1.96 5.14 4.63
CA TYR A 141 1.28 5.10 3.35
C TYR A 141 2.13 5.66 2.21
N ARG A 142 2.01 5.03 1.04
CA ARG A 142 2.70 5.47 -0.18
C ARG A 142 1.77 5.41 -1.39
N THR A 143 1.77 6.47 -2.18
CA THR A 143 0.87 6.63 -3.32
C THR A 143 1.17 5.66 -4.45
N GLY A 144 2.44 5.27 -4.63
CA GLY A 144 2.89 4.48 -5.78
C GLY A 144 2.18 3.12 -5.93
N ASP A 145 1.95 2.44 -4.80
CA ASP A 145 1.28 1.13 -4.76
C ASP A 145 0.10 1.08 -3.76
N GLY A 146 -0.18 2.18 -3.07
CA GLY A 146 -1.26 2.28 -2.08
C GLY A 146 -1.05 1.44 -0.82
N ARG A 147 0.13 0.89 -0.62
CA ARG A 147 0.47 0.07 0.55
C ARG A 147 0.93 0.92 1.71
N GLY A 148 1.04 0.31 2.89
CA GLY A 148 1.27 1.02 4.15
C GLY A 148 0.00 1.72 4.65
N GLY A 149 0.19 2.68 5.57
CA GLY A 149 -0.91 3.44 6.17
C GLY A 149 -1.53 2.77 7.39
N SER A 150 -2.66 3.35 7.81
CA SER A 150 -3.31 3.00 9.08
C SER A 150 -4.36 1.88 8.97
N ARG A 151 -4.73 1.50 7.76
CA ARG A 151 -5.93 0.71 7.45
C ARG A 151 -6.02 -0.65 8.14
N GLU A 152 -4.90 -1.26 8.45
CA GLU A 152 -4.81 -2.65 8.95
C GLU A 152 -4.22 -2.76 10.36
N GLY A 153 -3.86 -1.63 10.98
CA GLY A 153 -3.23 -1.63 12.30
C GLY A 153 -1.84 -2.27 12.32
N GLN A 154 -1.10 -2.19 11.21
CA GLN A 154 0.20 -2.85 11.01
C GLN A 154 1.30 -2.37 11.97
N GLN A 155 1.16 -1.21 12.62
CA GLN A 155 2.11 -0.74 13.65
C GLN A 155 2.27 -1.74 14.82
N ARG A 156 1.35 -2.69 14.98
CA ARG A 156 1.43 -3.76 16.00
C ARG A 156 2.46 -4.85 15.68
N PHE A 157 2.87 -4.98 14.42
CA PHE A 157 3.65 -6.08 13.89
C PHE A 157 5.02 -5.66 13.38
N ALA A 158 5.93 -6.62 13.32
CA ALA A 158 7.19 -6.45 12.64
C ALA A 158 7.00 -6.10 11.14
N PRO A 159 7.86 -5.29 10.53
CA PRO A 159 8.99 -4.61 11.17
C PRO A 159 8.61 -3.29 11.86
N LEU A 160 7.36 -2.80 11.65
CA LEU A 160 6.93 -1.44 12.04
C LEU A 160 7.00 -1.23 13.56
N ASN A 161 6.62 -2.23 14.36
CA ASN A 161 6.66 -2.14 15.82
C ASN A 161 8.09 -1.98 16.36
N SER A 162 9.10 -2.36 15.57
CA SER A 162 10.52 -2.37 15.94
C SER A 162 11.37 -1.33 15.20
N TRP A 163 10.75 -0.48 14.39
CA TRP A 163 11.47 0.63 13.79
C TRP A 163 11.96 1.63 14.84
N PRO A 164 13.22 2.12 14.76
CA PRO A 164 13.73 3.12 15.72
C PRO A 164 12.87 4.36 15.83
N ASP A 165 12.29 4.83 14.73
CA ASP A 165 11.38 5.99 14.74
C ASP A 165 10.04 5.70 15.45
N ASN A 166 9.70 4.43 15.65
CA ASN A 166 8.57 3.97 16.45
C ASN A 166 8.93 3.67 17.91
N ALA A 167 10.14 4.04 18.35
CA ALA A 167 10.58 3.84 19.73
C ALA A 167 9.54 4.38 20.73
N ASN A 168 9.23 3.55 21.74
CA ASN A 168 8.27 3.83 22.80
C ASN A 168 6.78 3.94 22.36
N LEU A 169 6.42 3.66 21.10
CA LEU A 169 5.01 3.53 20.69
C LEU A 169 4.38 2.20 21.14
N ASP A 170 5.16 1.22 21.50
CA ASP A 170 4.73 0.03 22.23
C ASP A 170 4.07 0.40 23.56
N LYS A 171 4.61 1.41 24.29
CA LYS A 171 4.01 1.95 25.53
C LYS A 171 2.69 2.65 25.21
N ALA A 172 2.62 3.44 24.13
CA ALA A 172 1.37 4.09 23.72
C ALA A 172 0.26 3.07 23.47
N ARG A 173 0.55 1.98 22.74
CA ARG A 173 -0.43 0.90 22.53
C ARG A 173 -0.80 0.19 23.82
N ARG A 174 0.14 0.00 24.74
CA ARG A 174 -0.15 -0.63 26.04
C ARG A 174 -1.01 0.24 26.95
N LEU A 175 -0.84 1.58 26.91
CA LEU A 175 -1.73 2.53 27.59
C LEU A 175 -3.18 2.43 27.08
N LEU A 176 -3.38 2.11 25.81
CA LEU A 176 -4.71 1.91 25.22
C LEU A 176 -5.33 0.55 25.52
N TRP A 177 -4.55 -0.44 26.00
CA TRP A 177 -5.05 -1.79 26.18
C TRP A 177 -6.31 -1.89 27.06
N PRO A 178 -6.45 -1.19 28.21
CA PRO A 178 -7.66 -1.25 29.02
C PRO A 178 -8.91 -0.78 28.25
N ILE A 179 -8.76 0.21 27.39
CA ILE A 179 -9.85 0.71 26.52
C ILE A 179 -10.18 -0.33 25.44
N LYS A 180 -9.17 -0.85 24.73
CA LYS A 180 -9.36 -1.90 23.74
C LYS A 180 -10.02 -3.14 24.36
N GLN A 181 -9.62 -3.55 25.56
CA GLN A 181 -10.21 -4.64 26.30
C GLN A 181 -11.69 -4.38 26.62
N LYS A 182 -12.04 -3.17 27.03
CA LYS A 182 -13.42 -2.77 27.36
C LYS A 182 -14.35 -2.81 26.15
N TYR A 183 -13.89 -2.32 25.00
CA TYR A 183 -14.73 -2.20 23.80
C TYR A 183 -14.60 -3.40 22.84
N GLY A 184 -13.59 -4.23 23.00
CA GLY A 184 -13.40 -5.49 22.25
C GLY A 184 -13.41 -5.31 20.74
N ASN A 185 -14.13 -6.16 20.03
CA ASN A 185 -14.21 -6.14 18.55
C ASN A 185 -15.10 -5.05 17.98
N LYS A 186 -15.75 -4.23 18.83
CA LYS A 186 -16.54 -3.07 18.37
C LYS A 186 -15.67 -1.94 17.84
N ILE A 187 -14.38 -1.91 18.20
CA ILE A 187 -13.38 -1.01 17.64
C ILE A 187 -12.11 -1.79 17.34
N SER A 188 -11.62 -1.69 16.11
CA SER A 188 -10.33 -2.25 15.72
C SER A 188 -9.16 -1.51 16.38
N TRP A 189 -8.00 -2.11 16.46
CA TRP A 189 -6.78 -1.39 16.83
C TRP A 189 -6.45 -0.28 15.84
N ALA A 190 -6.66 -0.54 14.55
CA ALA A 190 -6.44 0.44 13.50
C ALA A 190 -7.27 1.72 13.73
N ASP A 191 -8.58 1.58 13.95
CA ASP A 191 -9.45 2.71 14.24
C ASP A 191 -9.16 3.35 15.60
N LEU A 192 -8.87 2.55 16.62
CA LEU A 192 -8.58 3.04 17.96
C LEU A 192 -7.32 3.94 17.99
N MET A 193 -6.24 3.53 17.31
CA MET A 193 -5.01 4.33 17.27
C MET A 193 -5.24 5.68 16.59
N ILE A 194 -6.00 5.73 15.51
CA ILE A 194 -6.30 6.99 14.80
C ILE A 194 -7.27 7.87 15.59
N LEU A 195 -8.34 7.29 16.13
CA LEU A 195 -9.29 8.03 16.97
C LEU A 195 -8.59 8.65 18.20
N THR A 196 -7.65 7.91 18.80
CA THR A 196 -6.87 8.42 19.93
C THR A 196 -6.05 9.64 19.56
N GLY A 197 -5.46 9.68 18.36
CA GLY A 197 -4.75 10.87 17.86
C GLY A 197 -5.69 12.07 17.70
N ASN A 198 -6.92 11.87 17.21
CA ASN A 198 -7.92 12.92 17.12
C ASN A 198 -8.32 13.44 18.50
N VAL A 199 -8.65 12.54 19.42
CA VAL A 199 -9.02 12.90 20.80
C VAL A 199 -7.87 13.62 21.49
N ALA A 200 -6.63 13.24 21.23
CA ALA A 200 -5.45 13.92 21.76
C ALA A 200 -5.39 15.39 21.28
N LEU A 201 -5.57 15.65 19.99
CA LEU A 201 -5.63 16.99 19.42
C LEU A 201 -6.79 17.80 20.03
N GLU A 202 -7.97 17.22 20.12
CA GLU A 202 -9.18 17.87 20.66
C GLU A 202 -9.05 18.21 22.14
N SER A 203 -8.47 17.29 22.93
CA SER A 203 -8.24 17.50 24.37
C SER A 203 -7.26 18.65 24.66
N MET A 204 -6.35 18.92 23.72
CA MET A 204 -5.42 20.05 23.77
C MET A 204 -5.97 21.32 23.12
N GLY A 205 -7.24 21.33 22.68
CA GLY A 205 -7.95 22.49 22.18
C GLY A 205 -7.87 22.72 20.67
N PHE A 206 -7.39 21.75 19.88
CA PHE A 206 -7.45 21.81 18.43
C PHE A 206 -8.78 21.24 17.94
N LYS A 207 -9.39 21.87 16.95
CA LYS A 207 -10.63 21.39 16.34
C LYS A 207 -10.32 20.57 15.09
N THR A 208 -10.47 19.25 15.18
CA THR A 208 -10.35 18.34 14.02
C THR A 208 -11.53 18.52 13.04
N ILE A 209 -11.39 18.06 11.81
CA ILE A 209 -12.52 18.02 10.85
C ILE A 209 -13.51 16.92 11.23
N GLY A 210 -13.05 15.89 11.90
CA GLY A 210 -13.81 14.71 12.29
C GLY A 210 -12.99 13.44 12.22
N PHE A 211 -13.68 12.32 12.31
CA PHE A 211 -13.12 10.97 12.28
C PHE A 211 -14.05 10.04 11.51
N ALA A 212 -13.48 9.13 10.76
CA ALA A 212 -14.17 7.98 10.19
C ALA A 212 -13.52 6.68 10.66
N GLY A 213 -14.32 5.76 11.20
CA GLY A 213 -13.98 4.37 11.39
C GLY A 213 -14.17 3.56 10.10
N GLY A 214 -13.86 2.28 10.14
CA GLY A 214 -13.99 1.35 9.03
C GLY A 214 -12.67 0.66 8.64
N ARG A 215 -11.62 0.84 9.46
CA ARG A 215 -10.35 0.11 9.32
C ARG A 215 -10.46 -1.22 10.03
N GLU A 216 -10.31 -2.29 9.30
CA GLU A 216 -10.33 -3.64 9.88
C GLU A 216 -8.93 -4.07 10.31
N ASP A 217 -8.84 -4.80 11.43
CA ASP A 217 -7.58 -5.35 11.88
C ASP A 217 -7.18 -6.57 11.05
N VAL A 218 -5.88 -6.66 10.74
CA VAL A 218 -5.25 -7.93 10.33
C VAL A 218 -4.57 -8.59 11.52
N TRP A 219 -4.23 -9.89 11.38
CA TRP A 219 -3.75 -10.71 12.48
C TRP A 219 -2.32 -11.22 12.28
N GLU A 220 -1.66 -10.71 11.25
CA GLU A 220 -0.30 -11.07 10.87
C GLU A 220 0.44 -9.88 10.23
N PRO A 221 1.77 -9.88 10.21
CA PRO A 221 2.55 -8.88 9.48
C PRO A 221 2.21 -8.88 7.99
N ALA A 222 2.17 -7.70 7.38
CA ALA A 222 1.96 -7.56 5.94
C ALA A 222 3.13 -8.17 5.16
N SER A 223 2.88 -9.25 4.43
CA SER A 223 3.86 -9.91 3.57
C SER A 223 3.96 -9.31 2.17
N ASN A 224 3.02 -8.43 1.79
CA ASN A 224 2.95 -7.77 0.48
C ASN A 224 3.59 -6.37 0.47
N VAL A 225 4.18 -5.91 1.58
CA VAL A 225 4.77 -4.58 1.67
C VAL A 225 6.28 -4.69 1.80
N TYR A 226 6.97 -4.11 0.83
CA TYR A 226 8.39 -3.92 0.91
C TYR A 226 8.73 -2.60 1.60
N TRP A 227 9.57 -2.71 2.62
CA TRP A 227 10.01 -1.58 3.43
C TRP A 227 11.46 -1.16 3.18
N GLY A 228 12.12 -1.71 2.17
CA GLY A 228 13.53 -1.51 1.89
C GLY A 228 14.41 -2.66 2.43
N LYS A 229 15.69 -2.64 2.04
CA LYS A 229 16.67 -3.64 2.49
C LYS A 229 16.93 -3.51 3.99
N GLU A 230 16.76 -4.59 4.74
CA GLU A 230 16.95 -4.63 6.20
C GLU A 230 18.35 -4.12 6.64
N SER A 231 19.39 -4.42 5.88
CA SER A 231 20.75 -3.92 6.14
C SER A 231 20.88 -2.40 6.14
N LYS A 232 19.87 -1.68 5.69
CA LYS A 232 19.85 -0.22 5.57
C LYS A 232 18.85 0.48 6.50
N TRP A 233 18.37 -0.23 7.51
CA TRP A 233 17.29 0.27 8.38
C TRP A 233 17.65 1.50 9.20
N LEU A 234 18.91 1.58 9.65
CA LEU A 234 19.35 2.55 10.64
C LEU A 234 20.20 3.70 10.07
N ALA A 235 20.35 3.80 8.75
CA ALA A 235 21.17 4.80 8.12
C ALA A 235 20.52 5.42 6.88
N ASP A 236 20.99 6.60 6.47
CA ASP A 236 20.60 7.29 5.22
C ASP A 236 21.05 6.54 3.94
N GLU A 237 21.33 5.25 4.03
CA GLU A 237 21.85 4.43 2.94
C GLU A 237 20.78 4.05 1.89
N ARG A 238 19.52 4.41 2.12
CA ARG A 238 18.43 4.19 1.15
C ARG A 238 18.47 5.12 -0.04
N TYR A 239 19.17 6.24 0.11
CA TYR A 239 19.39 7.16 -0.98
C TYR A 239 20.53 6.69 -1.87
N THR A 240 20.36 6.84 -3.19
CA THR A 240 21.42 6.58 -4.18
C THR A 240 21.70 7.86 -4.98
N GLY A 241 22.87 7.94 -5.63
CA GLY A 241 23.24 9.06 -6.47
C GLY A 241 23.09 10.41 -5.77
N ASN A 242 22.30 11.30 -6.35
CA ASN A 242 22.00 12.62 -5.79
C ASN A 242 20.75 12.58 -4.87
N ARG A 243 20.76 11.70 -3.88
CA ARG A 243 19.67 11.45 -2.94
C ARG A 243 18.36 11.05 -3.63
N GLU A 244 18.46 10.06 -4.50
CA GLU A 244 17.32 9.41 -5.11
C GLU A 244 16.84 8.28 -4.21
N LEU A 245 15.56 8.27 -3.89
CA LEU A 245 14.93 7.24 -3.08
C LEU A 245 14.38 6.15 -3.99
N GLU A 246 14.67 4.89 -3.64
CA GLU A 246 14.12 3.72 -4.32
C GLU A 246 12.59 3.77 -4.41
N LYS A 247 12.05 3.38 -5.55
CA LYS A 247 10.59 3.19 -5.69
C LYS A 247 10.23 1.79 -5.20
N PRO A 248 9.10 1.61 -4.49
CA PRO A 248 8.04 2.57 -4.20
C PRO A 248 8.15 3.23 -2.80
N LEU A 249 9.34 3.23 -2.17
CA LEU A 249 9.51 3.68 -0.79
C LEU A 249 9.06 5.14 -0.59
N ALA A 250 8.32 5.40 0.48
CA ALA A 250 8.03 6.72 1.01
C ALA A 250 8.83 6.97 2.30
N ALA A 251 8.90 5.99 3.20
CA ALA A 251 9.82 6.05 4.33
C ALA A 251 11.27 5.99 3.82
N VAL A 252 12.07 6.97 4.17
CA VAL A 252 13.43 7.13 3.64
C VAL A 252 14.47 6.28 4.34
N GLN A 253 14.22 5.92 5.60
CA GLN A 253 14.97 4.93 6.35
C GLN A 253 14.01 3.96 7.00
N MET A 254 14.38 2.71 7.11
CA MET A 254 13.63 1.81 7.96
C MET A 254 13.81 2.29 9.40
N GLY A 255 12.70 2.75 9.98
CA GLY A 255 12.72 3.39 11.28
C GLY A 255 12.59 4.90 11.26
N LEU A 256 12.68 5.56 10.11
CA LEU A 256 12.32 6.97 9.94
C LEU A 256 11.17 7.06 8.94
N ILE A 257 10.01 7.53 9.40
CA ILE A 257 8.78 7.57 8.60
C ILE A 257 8.87 8.63 7.51
N TYR A 258 9.69 9.64 7.68
CA TYR A 258 9.87 10.70 6.69
C TYR A 258 11.34 11.02 6.41
N VAL A 259 12.09 11.68 7.30
CA VAL A 259 13.47 12.10 7.05
C VAL A 259 14.30 12.11 8.32
N ASN A 260 15.64 12.14 8.18
CA ASN A 260 16.53 12.30 9.31
C ASN A 260 16.36 13.70 9.91
N PRO A 261 15.92 13.82 11.18
CA PRO A 261 15.67 15.11 11.83
C PRO A 261 16.92 15.95 12.06
N GLU A 262 18.10 15.33 12.05
CA GLU A 262 19.39 16.00 12.12
C GLU A 262 19.85 16.60 10.77
N GLY A 263 19.15 16.27 9.67
CA GLY A 263 19.50 16.59 8.30
C GLY A 263 20.07 15.41 7.54
N PRO A 264 20.28 15.53 6.21
CA PRO A 264 20.79 14.45 5.37
C PRO A 264 22.12 13.87 5.87
N ASN A 265 22.15 12.56 6.12
CA ASN A 265 23.32 11.85 6.72
C ASN A 265 23.78 12.43 8.07
N GLY A 266 22.85 13.02 8.84
CA GLY A 266 23.17 13.69 10.10
C GLY A 266 23.88 15.04 9.92
N ASN A 267 23.96 15.57 8.69
CA ASN A 267 24.51 16.90 8.43
C ASN A 267 23.43 17.96 8.66
N PRO A 268 23.63 18.94 9.57
CA PRO A 268 22.61 19.89 9.96
C PRO A 268 22.42 21.03 8.95
N ASP A 269 22.04 20.68 7.71
CA ASP A 269 21.72 21.61 6.62
C ASP A 269 20.21 21.64 6.37
N PRO A 270 19.51 22.73 6.79
CA PRO A 270 18.06 22.85 6.62
C PRO A 270 17.58 22.89 5.16
N VAL A 271 18.40 23.44 4.23
CA VAL A 271 18.01 23.55 2.82
C VAL A 271 18.13 22.17 2.14
N ALA A 272 19.19 21.44 2.45
CA ALA A 272 19.36 20.08 1.96
C ALA A 272 18.26 19.14 2.52
N ALA A 273 17.89 19.29 3.79
CA ALA A 273 16.82 18.51 4.41
C ALA A 273 15.44 18.75 3.77
N ALA A 274 15.17 19.95 3.26
CA ALA A 274 13.91 20.28 2.58
C ALA A 274 13.66 19.40 1.34
N LYS A 275 14.73 18.99 0.64
CA LYS A 275 14.60 18.08 -0.51
C LYS A 275 14.09 16.70 -0.08
N ASP A 276 14.64 16.14 0.97
CA ASP A 276 14.23 14.84 1.50
C ASP A 276 12.79 14.89 2.04
N ILE A 277 12.43 15.97 2.73
CA ILE A 277 11.07 16.21 3.22
C ILE A 277 10.09 16.20 2.04
N ARG A 278 10.38 17.00 1.00
CA ARG A 278 9.48 17.13 -0.17
C ARG A 278 9.31 15.80 -0.91
N GLU A 279 10.39 15.06 -1.11
CA GLU A 279 10.35 13.74 -1.75
C GLU A 279 9.49 12.76 -0.95
N THR A 280 9.73 12.66 0.35
CA THR A 280 9.04 11.70 1.21
C THR A 280 7.55 12.05 1.36
N PHE A 281 7.24 13.29 1.71
CA PHE A 281 5.86 13.75 1.87
C PHE A 281 5.10 13.72 0.54
N GLY A 282 5.75 14.03 -0.58
CA GLY A 282 5.17 13.90 -1.92
C GLY A 282 4.77 12.45 -2.22
N ARG A 283 5.61 11.48 -1.89
CA ARG A 283 5.29 10.04 -2.02
C ARG A 283 4.18 9.57 -1.08
N MET A 284 4.00 10.27 0.02
CA MET A 284 2.86 10.09 0.91
C MET A 284 1.60 10.80 0.42
N GLY A 285 1.64 11.49 -0.71
CA GLY A 285 0.51 12.20 -1.32
C GLY A 285 0.27 13.59 -0.75
N MET A 286 1.27 14.21 -0.08
CA MET A 286 1.18 15.57 0.46
C MET A 286 1.88 16.56 -0.44
N ASN A 287 1.25 17.69 -0.70
CA ASN A 287 1.87 18.85 -1.33
C ASN A 287 2.65 19.70 -0.30
N ASP A 288 3.34 20.75 -0.77
CA ASP A 288 4.15 21.61 0.10
C ASP A 288 3.33 22.30 1.20
N GLU A 289 2.09 22.73 0.91
CA GLU A 289 1.21 23.34 1.91
C GLU A 289 0.78 22.34 2.99
N GLU A 290 0.34 21.16 2.58
CA GLU A 290 -0.01 20.07 3.49
C GLU A 290 1.19 19.63 4.34
N THR A 291 2.38 19.58 3.72
CA THR A 291 3.64 19.21 4.40
C THR A 291 3.99 20.23 5.50
N VAL A 292 4.00 21.53 5.17
CA VAL A 292 4.28 22.60 6.14
C VAL A 292 3.23 22.59 7.26
N ALA A 293 1.95 22.44 6.91
CA ALA A 293 0.86 22.40 7.89
C ALA A 293 1.00 21.22 8.85
N LEU A 294 1.33 20.03 8.32
CA LEU A 294 1.50 18.81 9.13
C LEU A 294 2.68 18.92 10.09
N ILE A 295 3.86 19.35 9.61
CA ILE A 295 5.05 19.48 10.45
C ILE A 295 4.79 20.52 11.56
N ALA A 296 4.37 21.72 11.18
CA ALA A 296 4.14 22.80 12.14
C ALA A 296 3.00 22.48 13.12
N GLY A 297 1.94 21.84 12.64
CA GLY A 297 0.80 21.44 13.48
C GLY A 297 1.16 20.37 14.50
N GLY A 298 1.86 19.32 14.05
CA GLY A 298 2.35 18.26 14.93
C GLY A 298 3.35 18.77 15.96
N HIS A 299 4.33 19.55 15.53
CA HIS A 299 5.39 20.10 16.38
C HIS A 299 4.92 21.28 17.26
N THR A 300 3.69 21.77 17.09
CA THR A 300 3.09 22.69 18.07
C THR A 300 2.93 22.03 19.45
N LEU A 301 2.84 20.69 19.49
CA LEU A 301 2.47 19.91 20.66
C LEU A 301 3.57 18.89 21.02
N GLY A 302 3.72 18.61 22.33
CA GLY A 302 4.67 17.64 22.84
C GLY A 302 6.13 18.08 22.81
N LYS A 303 7.00 17.09 22.89
CA LYS A 303 8.48 17.22 22.83
C LYS A 303 9.10 15.93 22.28
N THR A 304 10.38 15.99 21.91
CA THR A 304 11.22 14.81 21.71
C THR A 304 11.96 14.43 23.01
N HIS A 305 12.45 13.19 23.10
CA HIS A 305 13.17 12.66 24.26
C HIS A 305 14.55 12.15 23.87
N GLY A 306 15.57 12.70 24.47
CA GLY A 306 16.96 12.38 24.22
C GLY A 306 17.83 12.64 25.46
N ALA A 307 17.37 12.17 26.62
CA ALA A 307 18.01 12.42 27.92
C ALA A 307 19.45 11.88 28.01
N ALA A 308 19.79 10.86 27.21
CA ALA A 308 21.13 10.25 27.15
C ALA A 308 21.36 9.59 25.78
N PRO A 309 22.62 9.17 25.49
CA PRO A 309 22.96 8.40 24.28
C PRO A 309 22.14 7.11 24.16
N GLY A 310 21.85 6.70 22.93
CA GLY A 310 21.10 5.47 22.62
C GLY A 310 21.79 4.18 23.08
N SER A 311 23.06 4.21 23.47
CA SER A 311 23.78 3.08 24.09
C SER A 311 23.18 2.63 25.44
N HIS A 312 22.31 3.43 26.03
CA HIS A 312 21.55 3.06 27.24
C HIS A 312 20.26 2.29 26.94
N LEU A 313 19.88 2.17 25.68
CA LEU A 313 18.66 1.46 25.27
C LEU A 313 18.93 -0.03 25.06
N GLY A 314 18.00 -0.85 25.56
CA GLY A 314 17.88 -2.24 25.18
C GLY A 314 17.36 -2.43 23.76
N PRO A 315 17.19 -3.68 23.31
CA PRO A 315 16.66 -4.01 21.98
C PRO A 315 15.25 -3.46 21.73
N GLU A 316 14.89 -3.39 20.47
CA GLU A 316 13.55 -3.14 19.98
C GLU A 316 12.57 -4.28 20.41
N PRO A 317 11.24 -4.10 20.32
CA PRO A 317 10.27 -5.08 20.79
C PRO A 317 10.45 -6.51 20.28
N GLU A 318 10.80 -6.69 18.98
CA GLU A 318 11.02 -8.02 18.41
C GLU A 318 12.35 -8.66 18.86
N GLY A 319 13.34 -7.85 19.21
CA GLY A 319 14.63 -8.31 19.74
C GLY A 319 14.71 -8.36 21.26
N ALA A 320 13.69 -7.86 21.97
CA ALA A 320 13.68 -7.83 23.43
C ALA A 320 13.47 -9.22 24.05
N ALA A 321 13.91 -9.38 25.31
CA ALA A 321 13.72 -10.63 26.04
C ALA A 321 12.25 -10.93 26.28
N ILE A 322 11.91 -12.21 26.40
CA ILE A 322 10.51 -12.67 26.51
C ILE A 322 9.79 -12.11 27.74
N GLU A 323 10.50 -11.87 28.82
CA GLU A 323 9.98 -11.27 30.05
C GLU A 323 9.60 -9.81 29.91
N GLU A 324 10.08 -9.11 28.88
CA GLU A 324 9.66 -7.74 28.56
C GLU A 324 8.25 -7.67 27.96
N MET A 325 7.66 -8.81 27.62
CA MET A 325 6.27 -8.96 27.21
C MET A 325 5.86 -8.04 26.06
N GLY A 326 6.77 -7.86 25.08
CA GLY A 326 6.57 -7.03 23.90
C GLY A 326 6.91 -5.56 24.09
N PHE A 327 7.49 -5.16 25.19
CA PHE A 327 8.16 -3.87 25.33
C PHE A 327 9.60 -3.95 24.81
N GLY A 328 9.99 -2.91 24.09
CA GLY A 328 11.38 -2.73 23.67
C GLY A 328 11.96 -1.42 24.21
N TRP A 329 13.20 -1.14 23.84
CA TRP A 329 13.92 0.10 24.17
C TRP A 329 13.93 0.41 25.68
N THR A 330 13.97 -0.62 26.52
CA THR A 330 14.12 -0.46 27.97
C THR A 330 15.41 0.27 28.26
N SER A 331 15.33 1.43 28.92
CA SER A 331 16.49 2.25 29.21
C SER A 331 17.08 1.93 30.59
N ASN A 332 18.39 1.81 30.65
CA ASN A 332 19.15 1.70 31.92
C ASN A 332 19.69 3.06 32.42
N TYR A 333 19.31 4.16 31.76
CA TYR A 333 19.70 5.50 32.17
C TYR A 333 18.80 6.01 33.28
N GLN A 334 19.33 6.15 34.49
CA GLN A 334 18.62 6.58 35.69
C GLN A 334 17.26 5.87 35.88
N SER A 335 16.14 6.61 35.82
CA SER A 335 14.80 5.99 35.92
C SER A 335 14.34 5.33 34.64
N GLY A 336 14.94 5.63 33.51
CA GLY A 336 14.56 5.15 32.17
C GLY A 336 13.25 5.72 31.61
N VAL A 337 12.54 6.53 32.40
CA VAL A 337 11.20 7.10 32.06
C VAL A 337 11.12 8.58 32.40
N GLY A 338 10.09 9.26 31.97
CA GLY A 338 9.86 10.67 32.27
C GLY A 338 11.02 11.55 31.80
N THR A 339 11.65 12.28 32.72
CA THR A 339 12.83 13.14 32.42
C THR A 339 14.01 12.36 31.82
N ASP A 340 14.14 11.09 32.16
CA ASP A 340 15.24 10.23 31.76
C ASP A 340 14.92 9.39 30.51
N ALA A 341 13.77 9.64 29.87
CA ALA A 341 13.34 8.89 28.69
C ALA A 341 14.24 9.16 27.48
N ILE A 342 14.50 8.11 26.72
CA ILE A 342 15.23 8.16 25.45
C ILE A 342 14.29 7.60 24.36
N THR A 343 14.06 8.40 23.30
CA THR A 343 13.27 7.97 22.13
C THR A 343 14.04 8.20 20.85
N SER A 344 14.29 9.46 20.46
CA SER A 344 14.99 9.84 19.24
C SER A 344 16.44 10.29 19.44
N GLY A 345 16.88 10.41 20.67
CA GLY A 345 18.14 11.03 21.01
C GLY A 345 18.16 12.56 20.91
N LEU A 346 17.08 13.17 20.43
CA LEU A 346 16.88 14.63 20.36
C LEU A 346 16.09 15.10 21.58
N GLU A 347 16.34 16.32 22.03
CA GLU A 347 15.69 16.94 23.18
C GLU A 347 15.14 18.30 22.75
N VAL A 348 14.01 18.28 22.02
CA VAL A 348 13.44 19.46 21.35
C VAL A 348 12.05 19.77 21.89
N ILE A 349 11.83 21.06 22.17
CA ILE A 349 10.54 21.61 22.57
C ILE A 349 10.30 22.89 21.76
N TRP A 350 9.23 22.93 20.98
CA TRP A 350 9.01 23.96 19.97
C TRP A 350 8.23 25.16 20.47
N THR A 351 7.31 24.97 21.44
CA THR A 351 6.36 26.01 21.86
C THR A 351 6.30 26.19 23.37
N LYS A 352 5.76 27.33 23.78
CA LYS A 352 5.57 27.64 25.22
C LYS A 352 4.41 26.87 25.85
N THR A 353 3.56 26.25 25.05
CA THR A 353 2.34 25.56 25.49
C THR A 353 2.27 24.15 24.88
N PRO A 354 3.19 23.22 25.25
CA PRO A 354 3.33 21.93 24.58
C PRO A 354 2.12 21.00 24.70
N VAL A 355 1.21 21.23 25.62
CA VAL A 355 -0.04 20.46 25.81
C VAL A 355 -1.29 21.29 25.55
N LYS A 356 -1.14 22.41 24.83
CA LYS A 356 -2.26 23.24 24.41
C LYS A 356 -2.04 23.78 23.01
N TRP A 357 -3.01 23.60 22.14
CA TRP A 357 -2.97 24.14 20.79
C TRP A 357 -2.75 25.67 20.79
N SER A 358 -1.88 26.13 19.93
CA SER A 358 -1.55 27.53 19.77
C SER A 358 -0.89 27.81 18.43
N HIS A 359 -0.84 29.05 18.02
CA HIS A 359 -0.07 29.51 16.86
C HIS A 359 1.40 29.82 17.23
N GLY A 360 1.93 29.13 18.23
CA GLY A 360 3.26 29.37 18.80
C GLY A 360 4.41 28.92 17.94
N TYR A 361 4.22 27.85 17.13
CA TYR A 361 5.30 27.24 16.36
C TYR A 361 5.98 28.24 15.41
N PHE A 362 5.24 28.86 14.49
CA PHE A 362 5.82 29.84 13.57
C PHE A 362 6.33 31.10 14.25
N LYS A 363 5.69 31.55 15.35
CA LYS A 363 6.20 32.67 16.17
C LYS A 363 7.56 32.32 16.75
N THR A 364 7.76 31.11 17.21
CA THR A 364 9.05 30.63 17.73
C THR A 364 10.08 30.47 16.59
N LEU A 365 9.70 29.85 15.47
CA LEU A 365 10.57 29.61 14.32
C LEU A 365 11.13 30.90 13.72
N PHE A 366 10.30 31.92 13.52
CA PHE A 366 10.69 33.20 12.89
C PHE A 366 11.12 34.27 13.89
N GLY A 367 10.73 34.15 15.15
CA GLY A 367 11.01 35.14 16.18
C GLY A 367 12.37 35.01 16.88
N ASN A 368 13.15 33.99 16.54
CA ASN A 368 14.48 33.76 17.12
C ASN A 368 15.52 33.55 16.03
N GLU A 369 16.77 33.84 16.35
CA GLU A 369 17.93 33.32 15.64
C GLU A 369 18.33 31.99 16.26
N TRP A 370 18.88 31.09 15.43
CA TRP A 370 19.12 29.69 15.81
C TRP A 370 20.62 29.39 15.83
N GLU A 371 21.07 28.71 16.86
CA GLU A 371 22.43 28.25 17.05
C GLU A 371 22.45 26.71 17.14
N LEU A 372 23.35 26.09 16.37
CA LEU A 372 23.52 24.64 16.38
C LEU A 372 24.08 24.19 17.74
N THR A 373 23.48 23.15 18.30
CA THR A 373 23.91 22.55 19.58
C THR A 373 23.75 21.03 19.54
N LYS A 374 24.16 20.39 20.63
CA LYS A 374 23.93 18.96 20.85
C LYS A 374 22.88 18.74 21.92
N SER A 375 22.03 17.72 21.71
CA SER A 375 21.19 17.20 22.77
C SER A 375 22.03 16.48 23.85
N PRO A 376 21.46 16.17 25.02
CA PRO A 376 22.13 15.27 25.98
C PRO A 376 22.44 13.90 25.38
N GLY A 377 21.62 13.42 24.42
CA GLY A 377 21.86 12.19 23.64
C GLY A 377 22.95 12.29 22.60
N GLY A 378 23.49 13.49 22.35
CA GLY A 378 24.59 13.74 21.38
C GLY A 378 24.11 14.08 19.97
N ALA A 379 22.79 14.11 19.70
CA ALA A 379 22.23 14.44 18.40
C ALA A 379 22.29 15.94 18.09
N ASN A 380 22.36 16.33 16.81
CA ASN A 380 22.33 17.70 16.35
C ASN A 380 20.93 18.31 16.49
N GLN A 381 20.84 19.44 17.17
CA GLN A 381 19.62 20.23 17.29
C GLN A 381 19.94 21.71 17.36
N TRP A 382 18.93 22.56 17.30
CA TRP A 382 19.10 24.00 17.29
C TRP A 382 18.45 24.63 18.52
N VAL A 383 19.13 25.55 19.16
CA VAL A 383 18.62 26.30 20.30
C VAL A 383 18.44 27.78 19.93
N ALA A 384 17.41 28.41 20.46
CA ALA A 384 17.17 29.83 20.25
C ALA A 384 18.29 30.65 20.87
N LYS A 385 19.05 31.37 20.02
CA LYS A 385 20.18 32.22 20.43
C LYS A 385 19.67 33.38 21.27
N ASP A 386 20.36 33.68 22.37
CA ASP A 386 20.06 34.79 23.27
C ASP A 386 18.60 34.81 23.83
N ALA A 387 17.83 33.74 23.65
CA ALA A 387 16.48 33.65 24.17
C ALA A 387 16.46 33.32 25.68
N MET A 388 15.47 33.84 26.36
CA MET A 388 15.18 33.43 27.73
C MET A 388 14.57 32.01 27.77
N ALA A 389 14.84 31.28 28.84
CA ALA A 389 14.17 30.04 29.14
C ALA A 389 12.71 30.35 29.57
N VAL A 390 11.72 29.98 28.76
CA VAL A 390 10.31 30.35 28.95
C VAL A 390 9.37 29.17 28.93
N ILE A 391 9.83 27.99 28.46
CA ILE A 391 9.04 26.78 28.34
C ILE A 391 9.11 26.03 29.68
N PRO A 392 7.99 25.67 30.31
CA PRO A 392 8.01 24.85 31.53
C PRO A 392 8.69 23.49 31.27
N ASP A 393 9.48 23.03 32.24
CA ASP A 393 9.97 21.64 32.17
C ASP A 393 8.79 20.66 32.37
N PRO A 394 8.76 19.52 31.67
CA PRO A 394 7.64 18.60 31.76
C PRO A 394 7.41 17.96 33.13
N PHE A 395 8.46 17.80 33.91
CA PHE A 395 8.39 17.11 35.21
C PHE A 395 8.85 17.97 36.41
N ASP A 396 9.49 19.12 36.17
CA ASP A 396 9.96 20.07 37.21
C ASP A 396 9.40 21.48 36.97
N THR A 397 8.32 21.81 37.64
CA THR A 397 7.63 23.11 37.49
C THR A 397 8.49 24.31 37.86
N THR A 398 9.60 24.11 38.56
CA THR A 398 10.54 25.18 38.95
C THR A 398 11.53 25.53 37.83
N LYS A 399 11.70 24.61 36.85
CA LYS A 399 12.62 24.80 35.73
C LYS A 399 11.92 25.32 34.49
N LYS A 400 12.66 26.08 33.71
CA LYS A 400 12.25 26.52 32.38
C LYS A 400 13.34 26.20 31.36
N LEU A 401 12.91 25.89 30.13
CA LEU A 401 13.74 25.50 29.03
C LEU A 401 13.71 26.56 27.92
N LYS A 402 14.77 26.66 27.14
CA LYS A 402 14.80 27.48 25.93
C LYS A 402 14.07 26.78 24.80
N PRO A 403 13.49 27.55 23.86
CA PRO A 403 12.98 26.95 22.61
C PRO A 403 14.07 26.27 21.82
N THR A 404 13.74 25.12 21.26
CA THR A 404 14.64 24.32 20.41
C THR A 404 13.94 23.91 19.11
N MET A 405 14.71 23.59 18.07
CA MET A 405 14.21 23.15 16.76
C MET A 405 15.06 22.01 16.23
N LEU A 406 14.48 21.18 15.38
CA LEU A 406 15.16 20.21 14.54
C LEU A 406 15.77 20.91 13.32
N THR A 407 16.73 20.28 12.65
CA THR A 407 17.22 20.76 11.35
C THR A 407 16.07 20.78 10.32
N THR A 408 15.19 19.78 10.36
CA THR A 408 14.01 19.71 9.52
C THR A 408 12.95 20.77 9.79
N ASP A 409 12.85 21.29 11.02
CA ASP A 409 12.01 22.45 11.31
C ASP A 409 12.53 23.72 10.64
N LEU A 410 13.84 23.91 10.66
CA LEU A 410 14.47 25.07 10.03
C LEU A 410 14.32 25.04 8.51
N SER A 411 14.08 23.87 7.90
CA SER A 411 13.72 23.78 6.49
C SER A 411 12.49 24.61 6.15
N LEU A 412 11.51 24.71 7.07
CA LEU A 412 10.30 25.51 6.86
C LEU A 412 10.57 27.02 6.84
N ARG A 413 11.73 27.46 7.36
CA ARG A 413 12.17 28.85 7.33
C ARG A 413 13.12 29.15 6.16
N PHE A 414 14.00 28.20 5.81
CA PHE A 414 15.11 28.44 4.89
C PHE A 414 14.90 27.93 3.47
N ASP A 415 14.05 26.90 3.25
CA ASP A 415 13.66 26.53 1.90
C ASP A 415 12.74 27.61 1.29
N PRO A 416 13.02 28.14 0.10
CA PRO A 416 12.28 29.28 -0.45
C PRO A 416 10.77 29.05 -0.62
N GLU A 417 10.35 27.83 -0.98
CA GLU A 417 8.93 27.53 -1.17
C GLU A 417 8.23 27.30 0.16
N TYR A 418 8.83 26.53 1.07
CA TYR A 418 8.29 26.34 2.41
C TYR A 418 8.22 27.66 3.19
N ALA A 419 9.22 28.55 3.04
CA ALA A 419 9.24 29.84 3.73
C ALA A 419 8.08 30.75 3.31
N LYS A 420 7.65 30.71 2.06
CA LYS A 420 6.46 31.48 1.60
C LYS A 420 5.20 31.01 2.32
N ILE A 421 5.01 29.67 2.39
CA ILE A 421 3.86 29.08 3.07
C ILE A 421 3.91 29.36 4.56
N SER A 422 5.06 29.14 5.20
CA SER A 422 5.26 29.34 6.63
C SER A 422 5.03 30.79 7.06
N LYS A 423 5.48 31.78 6.26
CA LYS A 423 5.22 33.22 6.53
C LYS A 423 3.74 33.55 6.38
N ARG A 424 3.06 33.01 5.37
CA ARG A 424 1.62 33.16 5.20
C ARG A 424 0.87 32.59 6.43
N PHE A 425 1.25 31.43 6.91
CA PHE A 425 0.64 30.80 8.10
C PHE A 425 0.96 31.57 9.40
N LEU A 426 2.14 32.19 9.51
CA LEU A 426 2.46 33.09 10.61
C LEU A 426 1.54 34.33 10.61
N GLU A 427 1.31 34.93 9.43
CA GLU A 427 0.49 36.13 9.26
C GLU A 427 -1.01 35.82 9.34
N ARG A 428 -1.43 34.61 8.96
CA ARG A 428 -2.81 34.14 8.87
C ARG A 428 -3.02 32.84 9.64
N PRO A 429 -3.07 32.91 10.97
CA PRO A 429 -3.17 31.72 11.82
C PRO A 429 -4.39 30.85 11.51
N ASP A 430 -5.52 31.45 11.10
CA ASP A 430 -6.75 30.72 10.77
C ASP A 430 -6.57 29.83 9.50
N GLU A 431 -5.77 30.31 8.53
CA GLU A 431 -5.41 29.50 7.35
C GLU A 431 -4.54 28.30 7.75
N PHE A 432 -3.59 28.50 8.67
CA PHE A 432 -2.78 27.43 9.21
C PHE A 432 -3.63 26.36 9.93
N GLU A 433 -4.54 26.79 10.80
CA GLU A 433 -5.41 25.88 11.53
C GLU A 433 -6.28 25.06 10.58
N ALA A 434 -6.88 25.71 9.58
CA ALA A 434 -7.68 25.04 8.55
C ALA A 434 -6.85 24.07 7.67
N ALA A 435 -5.63 24.48 7.30
CA ALA A 435 -4.72 23.64 6.50
C ALA A 435 -4.27 22.40 7.29
N PHE A 436 -3.90 22.58 8.56
CA PHE A 436 -3.52 21.44 9.40
C PHE A 436 -4.69 20.49 9.64
N ALA A 437 -5.89 20.98 9.89
CA ALA A 437 -7.07 20.14 10.07
C ALA A 437 -7.35 19.27 8.83
N LYS A 438 -7.26 19.85 7.61
CA LYS A 438 -7.43 19.13 6.35
C LYS A 438 -6.30 18.13 6.10
N ALA A 439 -5.07 18.54 6.31
CA ALA A 439 -3.89 17.70 6.09
C ALA A 439 -3.85 16.51 7.07
N TRP A 440 -4.21 16.73 8.35
CA TRP A 440 -4.34 15.68 9.34
C TRP A 440 -5.43 14.66 8.96
N PHE A 441 -6.60 15.13 8.53
CA PHE A 441 -7.67 14.25 8.08
C PHE A 441 -7.24 13.45 6.84
N LYS A 442 -6.58 14.09 5.86
CA LYS A 442 -6.03 13.39 4.69
C LYS A 442 -4.99 12.37 5.10
N LEU A 443 -4.02 12.73 5.94
CA LEU A 443 -2.98 11.82 6.43
C LEU A 443 -3.57 10.53 6.99
N THR A 444 -4.60 10.65 7.81
CA THR A 444 -5.17 9.54 8.58
C THR A 444 -6.28 8.78 7.86
N HIS A 445 -6.79 9.24 6.71
CA HIS A 445 -7.96 8.63 6.04
C HIS A 445 -7.76 8.32 4.55
N ARG A 446 -6.67 8.78 3.91
CA ARG A 446 -6.46 8.61 2.45
C ARG A 446 -6.32 7.16 1.99
N ASP A 447 -5.99 6.24 2.89
CA ASP A 447 -5.82 4.81 2.65
C ASP A 447 -7.12 3.99 2.85
N MET A 448 -8.23 4.64 3.21
CA MET A 448 -9.50 3.96 3.53
C MET A 448 -10.42 3.75 2.33
N GLY A 449 -10.09 4.32 1.16
CA GLY A 449 -10.96 4.29 0.00
C GLY A 449 -12.08 5.33 0.04
N PRO A 450 -13.18 5.12 -0.70
CA PRO A 450 -14.25 6.09 -0.83
C PRO A 450 -15.06 6.25 0.46
N LYS A 451 -15.69 7.42 0.60
CA LYS A 451 -16.48 7.81 1.78
C LYS A 451 -17.62 6.84 2.14
N THR A 452 -18.08 6.04 1.20
CA THR A 452 -19.10 4.99 1.45
C THR A 452 -18.65 3.90 2.43
N LEU A 453 -17.34 3.76 2.61
CA LEU A 453 -16.75 2.84 3.60
C LEU A 453 -16.61 3.45 5.00
N TYR A 454 -16.82 4.75 5.14
CA TYR A 454 -16.59 5.46 6.40
C TYR A 454 -17.72 5.21 7.40
N LEU A 455 -17.35 4.98 8.66
CA LEU A 455 -18.27 4.68 9.75
C LEU A 455 -18.17 5.73 10.86
N GLY A 456 -19.28 5.97 11.52
CA GLY A 456 -19.34 6.77 12.74
C GLY A 456 -20.00 8.14 12.59
N PRO A 457 -20.30 8.77 13.73
CA PRO A 457 -21.09 10.01 13.77
C PRO A 457 -20.29 11.27 13.39
N GLU A 458 -18.95 11.19 13.38
CA GLU A 458 -18.07 12.32 13.08
C GLU A 458 -17.51 12.31 11.65
N VAL A 459 -18.08 11.45 10.77
CA VAL A 459 -17.71 11.45 9.35
C VAL A 459 -18.02 12.82 8.74
N PRO A 460 -17.02 13.50 8.14
CA PRO A 460 -17.24 14.82 7.53
C PRO A 460 -18.31 14.77 6.45
N LYS A 461 -19.18 15.80 6.41
CA LYS A 461 -20.19 15.90 5.35
C LYS A 461 -19.57 16.20 3.99
N GLU A 462 -18.52 17.00 3.97
CA GLU A 462 -17.73 17.32 2.79
C GLU A 462 -17.04 16.07 2.23
N SER A 463 -16.93 15.98 0.91
CA SER A 463 -16.10 14.99 0.23
C SER A 463 -14.90 15.68 -0.38
N PHE A 464 -13.73 15.10 -0.19
CA PHE A 464 -12.47 15.64 -0.73
C PHE A 464 -12.14 14.96 -2.06
N ILE A 465 -11.47 15.68 -2.95
CA ILE A 465 -11.15 15.17 -4.29
C ILE A 465 -10.30 13.89 -4.25
N TRP A 466 -9.41 13.75 -3.28
CA TRP A 466 -8.57 12.56 -3.10
C TRP A 466 -9.33 11.30 -2.63
N GLN A 467 -10.62 11.45 -2.25
CA GLN A 467 -11.53 10.34 -1.95
C GLN A 467 -12.21 9.77 -3.19
N ASP A 468 -11.86 10.27 -4.38
CA ASP A 468 -12.40 9.85 -5.67
C ASP A 468 -13.94 9.88 -5.73
N PRO A 469 -14.58 11.03 -5.41
CA PRO A 469 -16.01 11.11 -5.29
C PRO A 469 -16.71 10.72 -6.60
N ILE A 470 -17.83 10.00 -6.46
CA ILE A 470 -18.69 9.60 -7.55
C ILE A 470 -20.10 10.13 -7.23
N PRO A 471 -20.87 10.60 -8.25
CA PRO A 471 -22.26 11.01 -8.01
C PRO A 471 -23.07 9.89 -7.36
N ALA A 472 -23.90 10.26 -6.39
CA ALA A 472 -24.80 9.30 -5.77
C ALA A 472 -25.85 8.79 -6.78
N LEU A 473 -26.24 7.53 -6.68
CA LEU A 473 -27.34 6.96 -7.46
C LEU A 473 -28.64 7.72 -7.11
N ASN A 474 -29.25 8.36 -8.09
CA ASN A 474 -30.41 9.21 -7.93
C ASN A 474 -31.60 8.81 -8.84
N HIS A 475 -31.60 7.60 -9.34
CA HIS A 475 -32.64 7.03 -10.20
C HIS A 475 -32.81 5.53 -9.92
N PRO A 476 -33.95 4.94 -10.26
CA PRO A 476 -34.17 3.49 -10.20
C PRO A 476 -33.14 2.73 -11.04
N LEU A 477 -32.72 1.57 -10.59
CA LEU A 477 -31.86 0.67 -11.33
C LEU A 477 -32.55 0.12 -12.60
N ILE A 478 -31.75 -0.21 -13.60
CA ILE A 478 -32.19 -1.02 -14.74
C ILE A 478 -32.53 -2.44 -14.28
N ASP A 479 -33.60 -3.02 -14.84
CA ASP A 479 -34.07 -4.37 -14.52
C ASP A 479 -33.55 -5.42 -15.52
N ALA A 480 -33.89 -6.69 -15.28
CA ALA A 480 -33.47 -7.81 -16.14
C ALA A 480 -33.89 -7.63 -17.61
N LYS A 481 -35.08 -7.02 -17.88
CA LYS A 481 -35.54 -6.77 -19.25
C LYS A 481 -34.70 -5.68 -19.93
N ASP A 482 -34.31 -4.64 -19.19
CA ASP A 482 -33.46 -3.59 -19.68
C ASP A 482 -32.07 -4.17 -20.01
N ILE A 483 -31.51 -5.00 -19.11
CA ILE A 483 -30.23 -5.67 -19.28
C ILE A 483 -30.20 -6.53 -20.55
N ILE A 484 -31.24 -7.36 -20.78
CA ILE A 484 -31.37 -8.16 -22.00
C ILE A 484 -31.39 -7.27 -23.25
N GLY A 485 -32.14 -6.17 -23.21
CA GLY A 485 -32.22 -5.21 -24.30
C GLY A 485 -30.88 -4.53 -24.60
N LEU A 486 -30.14 -4.15 -23.55
CA LEU A 486 -28.82 -3.53 -23.66
C LEU A 486 -27.78 -4.53 -24.19
N LYS A 487 -27.77 -5.78 -23.70
CA LYS A 487 -26.89 -6.84 -24.22
C LYS A 487 -27.12 -7.05 -25.74
N ALA A 488 -28.37 -7.06 -26.20
CA ALA A 488 -28.69 -7.19 -27.63
C ALA A 488 -28.16 -6.01 -28.46
N GLN A 489 -28.26 -4.77 -27.93
CA GLN A 489 -27.70 -3.59 -28.59
C GLN A 489 -26.17 -3.60 -28.64
N ILE A 490 -25.52 -4.04 -27.57
CA ILE A 490 -24.05 -4.20 -27.51
C ILE A 490 -23.60 -5.24 -28.57
N LEU A 491 -24.26 -6.39 -28.65
CA LEU A 491 -23.96 -7.41 -29.67
C LEU A 491 -24.10 -6.86 -31.10
N SER A 492 -25.07 -6.00 -31.36
CA SER A 492 -25.31 -5.41 -32.68
C SER A 492 -24.44 -4.18 -32.98
N SER A 493 -23.61 -3.73 -32.03
CA SER A 493 -22.80 -2.51 -32.16
C SER A 493 -21.61 -2.63 -33.12
N GLY A 494 -21.26 -3.84 -33.50
CA GLY A 494 -20.07 -4.13 -34.34
C GLY A 494 -18.75 -4.15 -33.56
N LEU A 495 -18.79 -4.12 -32.23
CA LEU A 495 -17.62 -4.32 -31.39
C LEU A 495 -17.22 -5.79 -31.37
N SER A 496 -15.92 -6.08 -31.44
CA SER A 496 -15.39 -7.43 -31.29
C SER A 496 -15.39 -7.88 -29.83
N ILE A 497 -15.31 -9.19 -29.61
CA ILE A 497 -15.14 -9.80 -28.26
C ILE A 497 -13.93 -9.18 -27.57
N GLN A 498 -12.81 -9.11 -28.27
CA GLN A 498 -11.56 -8.54 -27.77
C GLN A 498 -11.74 -7.08 -27.31
N GLU A 499 -12.31 -6.21 -28.15
CA GLU A 499 -12.53 -4.79 -27.82
C GLU A 499 -13.40 -4.62 -26.56
N MET A 500 -14.45 -5.44 -26.43
CA MET A 500 -15.35 -5.39 -25.27
C MET A 500 -14.66 -5.86 -23.99
N VAL A 501 -13.94 -6.98 -24.06
CA VAL A 501 -13.25 -7.58 -22.90
C VAL A 501 -12.08 -6.71 -22.45
N GLU A 502 -11.23 -6.24 -23.37
CA GLU A 502 -10.09 -5.38 -23.03
C GLU A 502 -10.52 -4.07 -22.39
N THR A 503 -11.59 -3.45 -22.89
CA THR A 503 -12.08 -2.17 -22.32
C THR A 503 -12.65 -2.36 -20.91
N ALA A 504 -13.41 -3.42 -20.68
CA ALA A 504 -13.93 -3.72 -19.35
C ALA A 504 -12.81 -4.04 -18.36
N TRP A 505 -11.84 -4.87 -18.78
CA TRP A 505 -10.64 -5.14 -18.00
C TRP A 505 -9.85 -3.88 -17.69
N ALA A 506 -9.57 -3.05 -18.69
CA ALA A 506 -8.84 -1.80 -18.54
C ALA A 506 -9.48 -0.84 -17.52
N SER A 507 -10.81 -0.80 -17.48
CA SER A 507 -11.56 -0.01 -16.51
C SER A 507 -11.45 -0.60 -15.09
N ALA A 508 -11.81 -1.87 -14.93
CA ALA A 508 -11.94 -2.51 -13.62
C ALA A 508 -10.58 -2.82 -12.96
N SER A 509 -9.58 -3.24 -13.75
CA SER A 509 -8.28 -3.68 -13.24
C SER A 509 -7.37 -2.54 -12.77
N THR A 510 -7.83 -1.29 -12.80
CA THR A 510 -7.15 -0.17 -12.12
C THR A 510 -7.33 -0.20 -10.61
N PHE A 511 -8.26 -1.01 -10.11
CA PHE A 511 -8.49 -1.16 -8.67
C PHE A 511 -7.25 -1.66 -7.94
N ARG A 512 -7.03 -1.09 -6.74
CA ARG A 512 -6.02 -1.53 -5.78
C ARG A 512 -6.69 -1.90 -4.46
N GLY A 513 -6.55 -3.14 -4.04
CA GLY A 513 -7.04 -3.62 -2.74
C GLY A 513 -6.35 -2.94 -1.55
N SER A 514 -5.12 -2.44 -1.77
CA SER A 514 -4.30 -1.79 -0.76
C SER A 514 -4.88 -0.49 -0.21
N ASP A 515 -5.44 0.38 -1.06
CA ASP A 515 -6.04 1.66 -0.67
C ASP A 515 -7.44 1.91 -1.23
N LYS A 516 -8.04 0.89 -1.87
CA LYS A 516 -9.39 0.94 -2.44
C LYS A 516 -9.57 1.99 -3.55
N LYS A 517 -8.48 2.38 -4.22
CA LYS A 517 -8.52 3.31 -5.37
C LYS A 517 -8.71 2.56 -6.68
N GLY A 518 -9.25 3.28 -7.69
CA GLY A 518 -9.49 2.72 -9.01
C GLY A 518 -10.76 1.90 -9.10
N GLY A 519 -10.87 1.09 -10.15
CA GLY A 519 -12.04 0.25 -10.43
C GLY A 519 -12.93 0.79 -11.56
N ALA A 520 -13.99 0.04 -11.86
CA ALA A 520 -14.89 0.33 -12.97
C ALA A 520 -15.89 1.46 -12.68
N ASN A 521 -16.24 1.64 -11.38
CA ASN A 521 -17.21 2.65 -10.96
C ASN A 521 -16.63 4.07 -11.19
N GLY A 522 -17.46 4.96 -11.72
CA GLY A 522 -17.01 6.28 -12.15
C GLY A 522 -16.64 6.36 -13.62
N ALA A 523 -16.47 5.23 -14.33
CA ALA A 523 -16.03 5.19 -15.72
C ALA A 523 -14.83 6.12 -16.03
N ARG A 524 -13.90 6.25 -15.08
CA ARG A 524 -12.77 7.19 -15.21
C ARG A 524 -11.85 6.89 -16.38
N ILE A 525 -11.98 5.69 -16.97
CA ILE A 525 -11.30 5.34 -18.22
C ILE A 525 -11.66 6.29 -19.38
N GLN A 526 -12.83 6.94 -19.33
CA GLN A 526 -13.22 7.96 -20.33
C GLN A 526 -12.66 9.36 -20.05
N LEU A 527 -12.03 9.56 -18.88
CA LEU A 527 -11.53 10.84 -18.38
C LEU A 527 -9.99 10.88 -18.38
N ALA A 528 -9.43 12.09 -18.32
CA ALA A 528 -8.00 12.25 -18.05
C ALA A 528 -7.67 11.85 -16.59
N PRO A 529 -6.53 11.18 -16.34
CA PRO A 529 -5.47 10.81 -17.28
C PRO A 529 -5.71 9.46 -17.97
N MET A 530 -6.64 8.61 -17.51
CA MET A 530 -6.78 7.21 -17.91
C MET A 530 -7.09 7.00 -19.39
N ARG A 531 -7.83 7.91 -19.99
CA ARG A 531 -8.21 7.85 -21.42
C ARG A 531 -7.02 7.81 -22.37
N THR A 532 -5.90 8.43 -21.97
CA THR A 532 -4.71 8.55 -22.81
C THR A 532 -3.61 7.58 -22.45
N TRP A 533 -3.79 6.72 -21.45
CA TRP A 533 -2.80 5.71 -21.11
C TRP A 533 -2.57 4.76 -22.27
N GLU A 534 -1.29 4.51 -22.58
CA GLU A 534 -0.88 3.62 -23.67
C GLU A 534 -1.52 2.23 -23.55
N VAL A 535 -1.51 1.65 -22.36
CA VAL A 535 -2.08 0.33 -22.06
C VAL A 535 -3.56 0.19 -22.41
N ASN A 536 -4.28 1.28 -22.54
CA ASN A 536 -5.70 1.32 -22.85
C ASN A 536 -6.00 1.40 -24.36
N ASN A 537 -4.97 1.38 -25.22
CA ASN A 537 -5.14 1.51 -26.69
C ASN A 537 -6.08 2.68 -27.04
N PRO A 538 -5.67 3.96 -26.88
CA PRO A 538 -6.59 5.11 -26.93
C PRO A 538 -7.50 5.15 -28.16
N LYS A 539 -7.00 4.74 -29.34
CA LYS A 539 -7.82 4.70 -30.57
C LYS A 539 -8.93 3.65 -30.50
N GLN A 540 -8.61 2.46 -29.99
CA GLN A 540 -9.59 1.39 -29.75
C GLN A 540 -10.58 1.78 -28.68
N LEU A 541 -10.09 2.35 -27.57
CA LEU A 541 -10.92 2.84 -26.47
C LEU A 541 -11.93 3.88 -26.97
N ASP A 542 -11.50 4.86 -27.78
CA ASP A 542 -12.39 5.88 -28.36
C ASP A 542 -13.50 5.26 -29.22
N LYS A 543 -13.18 4.22 -30.02
CA LYS A 543 -14.17 3.47 -30.78
C LYS A 543 -15.22 2.81 -29.88
N VAL A 544 -14.76 2.12 -28.83
CA VAL A 544 -15.66 1.42 -27.89
C VAL A 544 -16.55 2.43 -27.16
N LEU A 545 -15.96 3.48 -26.59
CA LEU A 545 -16.70 4.52 -25.88
C LEU A 545 -17.73 5.22 -26.78
N ALA A 546 -17.41 5.47 -28.05
CA ALA A 546 -18.33 6.05 -29.02
C ALA A 546 -19.53 5.12 -29.31
N ALA A 547 -19.27 3.82 -29.43
CA ALA A 547 -20.35 2.83 -29.64
C ALA A 547 -21.25 2.71 -28.41
N LEU A 548 -20.67 2.56 -27.21
CA LEU A 548 -21.41 2.48 -25.95
C LEU A 548 -22.14 3.79 -25.63
N GLY A 549 -21.58 4.95 -25.95
CA GLY A 549 -22.19 6.26 -25.78
C GLY A 549 -23.47 6.45 -26.61
N LYS A 550 -23.52 5.88 -27.82
CA LYS A 550 -24.76 5.86 -28.62
C LYS A 550 -25.84 5.03 -27.93
N ILE A 551 -25.49 3.86 -27.40
CA ILE A 551 -26.41 2.97 -26.65
C ILE A 551 -26.90 3.68 -25.38
N GLN A 552 -25.99 4.28 -24.61
CA GLN A 552 -26.33 5.07 -23.41
C GLN A 552 -27.33 6.16 -23.72
N SER A 553 -27.02 6.99 -24.73
CA SER A 553 -27.86 8.11 -25.12
C SER A 553 -29.24 7.67 -25.60
N ALA A 554 -29.31 6.60 -26.41
CA ALA A 554 -30.57 6.04 -26.89
C ALA A 554 -31.43 5.50 -25.74
N PHE A 555 -30.83 4.74 -24.81
CA PHE A 555 -31.53 4.20 -23.64
C PHE A 555 -32.03 5.32 -22.72
N ASN A 556 -31.16 6.24 -22.34
CA ASN A 556 -31.45 7.32 -21.39
C ASN A 556 -32.44 8.35 -21.93
N THR A 557 -32.50 8.53 -23.27
CA THR A 557 -33.51 9.40 -23.91
C THR A 557 -34.88 8.75 -23.93
N LYS A 558 -34.91 7.43 -24.17
CA LYS A 558 -36.17 6.66 -24.23
C LYS A 558 -36.81 6.47 -22.84
N ASN A 559 -35.99 6.29 -21.81
CA ASN A 559 -36.43 6.02 -20.44
C ASN A 559 -36.25 7.28 -19.58
N LYS A 560 -37.34 7.83 -19.05
CA LYS A 560 -37.34 9.04 -18.24
C LYS A 560 -36.91 8.81 -16.79
N GLU A 561 -37.21 7.63 -16.26
CA GLU A 561 -37.02 7.28 -14.86
C GLU A 561 -35.71 6.51 -14.62
N LYS A 562 -35.47 5.48 -15.43
CA LYS A 562 -34.23 4.66 -15.35
C LYS A 562 -33.15 5.20 -16.24
N ARG A 563 -31.92 5.07 -15.79
CA ARG A 563 -30.72 5.43 -16.57
C ARG A 563 -29.67 4.32 -16.49
N VAL A 564 -28.84 4.23 -17.50
CA VAL A 564 -27.64 3.39 -17.49
C VAL A 564 -26.41 4.30 -17.59
N SER A 565 -25.41 4.04 -16.74
CA SER A 565 -24.12 4.74 -16.76
C SER A 565 -23.20 4.15 -17.84
N MET A 566 -22.19 4.91 -18.24
CA MET A 566 -21.08 4.40 -19.06
C MET A 566 -20.31 3.30 -18.30
N ALA A 567 -20.13 3.46 -16.99
CA ALA A 567 -19.48 2.47 -16.14
C ALA A 567 -20.19 1.11 -16.20
N ASP A 568 -21.52 1.08 -16.07
CA ASP A 568 -22.29 -0.14 -16.20
C ASP A 568 -22.24 -0.72 -17.62
N LEU A 569 -22.28 0.12 -18.65
CA LEU A 569 -22.22 -0.34 -20.06
C LEU A 569 -20.86 -0.96 -20.40
N ILE A 570 -19.77 -0.41 -19.88
CA ILE A 570 -18.41 -0.97 -20.08
C ILE A 570 -18.32 -2.38 -19.49
N VAL A 571 -18.78 -2.55 -18.25
CA VAL A 571 -18.78 -3.87 -17.60
C VAL A 571 -19.74 -4.84 -18.31
N LEU A 572 -20.92 -4.38 -18.68
CA LEU A 572 -21.90 -5.20 -19.39
C LEU A 572 -21.39 -5.62 -20.78
N ALA A 573 -20.63 -4.76 -21.47
CA ALA A 573 -20.00 -5.11 -22.74
C ALA A 573 -18.94 -6.21 -22.58
N GLY A 574 -18.11 -6.13 -21.54
CA GLY A 574 -17.17 -7.21 -21.21
C GLY A 574 -17.88 -8.54 -20.96
N ASN A 575 -18.97 -8.52 -20.19
CA ASN A 575 -19.79 -9.70 -19.93
C ASN A 575 -20.38 -10.29 -21.22
N VAL A 576 -20.91 -9.44 -22.11
CA VAL A 576 -21.41 -9.87 -23.43
C VAL A 576 -20.30 -10.53 -24.27
N GLY A 577 -19.09 -9.97 -24.26
CA GLY A 577 -17.93 -10.55 -24.94
C GLY A 577 -17.62 -11.95 -24.44
N ILE A 578 -17.65 -12.17 -23.12
CA ILE A 578 -17.38 -13.47 -22.49
C ILE A 578 -18.51 -14.46 -22.81
N GLU A 579 -19.78 -14.06 -22.73
CA GLU A 579 -20.92 -14.90 -23.06
C GLU A 579 -20.88 -15.40 -24.52
N GLU A 580 -20.55 -14.51 -25.46
CA GLU A 580 -20.40 -14.89 -26.87
C GLU A 580 -19.18 -15.77 -27.12
N ALA A 581 -18.07 -15.55 -26.41
CA ALA A 581 -16.88 -16.41 -26.50
C ALA A 581 -17.16 -17.81 -25.95
N ALA A 582 -17.87 -17.93 -24.85
CA ALA A 582 -18.29 -19.21 -24.29
C ALA A 582 -19.26 -19.94 -25.21
N LYS A 583 -20.20 -19.24 -25.83
CA LYS A 583 -21.14 -19.78 -26.82
C LYS A 583 -20.39 -20.33 -28.04
N LYS A 584 -19.34 -19.65 -28.52
CA LYS A 584 -18.46 -20.16 -29.58
C LYS A 584 -17.74 -21.46 -29.16
N ALA A 585 -17.44 -21.61 -27.86
CA ALA A 585 -16.88 -22.84 -27.29
C ALA A 585 -17.92 -23.97 -27.10
N GLY A 586 -19.20 -23.70 -27.34
CA GLY A 586 -20.30 -24.66 -27.16
C GLY A 586 -20.92 -24.62 -25.74
N HIS A 587 -20.59 -23.63 -24.93
CA HIS A 587 -21.11 -23.49 -23.57
C HIS A 587 -22.13 -22.35 -23.48
N LYS A 588 -23.25 -22.59 -22.80
CA LYS A 588 -24.23 -21.56 -22.50
C LYS A 588 -24.04 -21.10 -21.06
N ILE A 589 -23.58 -19.87 -20.90
CA ILE A 589 -23.35 -19.25 -19.60
C ILE A 589 -24.05 -17.90 -19.54
N GLU A 590 -24.28 -17.42 -18.33
CA GLU A 590 -24.63 -16.05 -18.03
C GLU A 590 -23.59 -15.48 -17.06
N VAL A 591 -22.99 -14.36 -17.43
CA VAL A 591 -22.02 -13.67 -16.56
C VAL A 591 -22.81 -12.75 -15.62
N PRO A 592 -22.67 -12.91 -14.29
CA PRO A 592 -23.38 -12.09 -13.32
C PRO A 592 -23.10 -10.59 -13.53
N PHE A 593 -24.15 -9.80 -13.45
CA PHE A 593 -24.09 -8.35 -13.61
C PHE A 593 -24.95 -7.65 -12.55
N SER A 594 -24.34 -6.74 -11.80
CA SER A 594 -25.02 -5.89 -10.83
C SER A 594 -24.99 -4.43 -11.31
N PRO A 595 -26.13 -3.85 -11.71
CA PRO A 595 -26.22 -2.45 -12.12
C PRO A 595 -26.04 -1.50 -10.93
N GLY A 596 -25.82 -0.21 -11.22
CA GLY A 596 -25.79 0.84 -10.20
C GLY A 596 -24.48 1.60 -10.10
N ARG A 597 -23.51 1.31 -10.99
CA ARG A 597 -22.33 2.19 -11.15
C ARG A 597 -22.78 3.53 -11.71
N MET A 598 -22.06 4.57 -11.30
CA MET A 598 -22.29 5.94 -11.78
C MET A 598 -21.07 6.46 -12.52
N ASP A 599 -21.25 7.49 -13.33
CA ASP A 599 -20.16 8.13 -14.08
C ASP A 599 -19.63 9.33 -13.29
N ALA A 600 -18.33 9.39 -13.06
CA ALA A 600 -17.66 10.53 -12.48
C ALA A 600 -17.46 11.65 -13.51
N LEU A 601 -17.31 12.87 -13.01
CA LEU A 601 -16.95 14.04 -13.80
C LEU A 601 -15.43 14.29 -13.75
N GLN A 602 -14.89 15.07 -14.69
CA GLN A 602 -13.48 15.40 -14.70
C GLN A 602 -13.07 16.16 -13.43
N GLU A 603 -13.90 17.09 -12.95
CA GLU A 603 -13.67 17.84 -11.72
C GLU A 603 -13.79 17.01 -10.43
N GLN A 604 -14.30 15.80 -10.53
CA GLN A 604 -14.32 14.79 -9.45
C GLN A 604 -13.13 13.82 -9.54
N THR A 605 -12.23 14.05 -10.48
CA THR A 605 -11.10 13.17 -10.75
C THR A 605 -9.80 13.90 -10.41
N ASP A 606 -9.16 13.49 -9.32
CA ASP A 606 -7.83 13.96 -8.94
C ASP A 606 -6.78 13.38 -9.90
N ILE A 607 -6.38 14.17 -10.89
CA ILE A 607 -5.46 13.74 -11.97
C ILE A 607 -4.13 13.24 -11.39
N ALA A 608 -3.57 13.93 -10.41
CA ALA A 608 -2.28 13.55 -9.82
C ALA A 608 -2.38 12.19 -9.10
N SER A 609 -3.42 12.04 -8.29
CA SER A 609 -3.69 10.81 -7.54
C SER A 609 -4.08 9.64 -8.47
N MET A 610 -4.78 9.91 -9.58
CA MET A 610 -5.13 8.88 -10.56
C MET A 610 -3.96 8.48 -11.46
N SER A 611 -3.02 9.38 -11.71
CA SER A 611 -1.85 9.08 -12.56
C SER A 611 -0.98 7.96 -12.01
N VAL A 612 -0.94 7.77 -10.69
CA VAL A 612 -0.18 6.67 -10.05
C VAL A 612 -0.79 5.29 -10.29
N LEU A 613 -2.03 5.24 -10.79
CA LEU A 613 -2.70 3.98 -11.15
C LEU A 613 -2.35 3.50 -12.56
N GLU A 614 -1.59 4.28 -13.36
CA GLU A 614 -1.17 3.86 -14.69
C GLU A 614 -0.34 2.56 -14.57
N PRO A 615 -0.79 1.46 -15.19
CA PRO A 615 -0.06 0.20 -15.10
C PRO A 615 1.32 0.31 -15.75
N ILE A 616 2.37 -0.01 -15.00
CA ILE A 616 3.72 -0.20 -15.56
C ILE A 616 3.79 -1.52 -16.33
N ALA A 617 3.00 -2.50 -15.91
CA ALA A 617 2.78 -3.76 -16.60
C ALA A 617 1.36 -4.29 -16.31
N ASP A 618 0.82 -5.05 -17.24
CA ASP A 618 -0.40 -5.81 -17.08
C ASP A 618 -0.24 -7.19 -17.72
N GLY A 619 0.23 -8.15 -16.95
CA GLY A 619 0.47 -9.50 -17.42
C GLY A 619 -0.79 -10.22 -17.91
N PHE A 620 -1.99 -9.79 -17.50
CA PHE A 620 -3.26 -10.31 -18.01
C PHE A 620 -3.50 -9.94 -19.48
N ARG A 621 -2.95 -8.81 -19.95
CA ARG A 621 -3.00 -8.35 -21.35
C ARG A 621 -1.65 -8.43 -22.07
N ASN A 622 -0.64 -9.08 -21.50
CA ASN A 622 0.73 -9.12 -22.02
C ASN A 622 1.34 -7.73 -22.29
N TYR A 623 1.02 -6.75 -21.44
CA TYR A 623 1.55 -5.40 -21.54
C TYR A 623 2.69 -5.17 -20.55
N GLN A 624 3.72 -4.48 -21.02
CA GLN A 624 4.80 -3.95 -20.20
C GLN A 624 5.30 -2.64 -20.83
N LYS A 625 5.26 -1.55 -20.08
CA LYS A 625 5.57 -0.21 -20.56
C LYS A 625 7.05 -0.03 -20.90
N ALA A 626 7.94 -0.65 -20.11
CA ALA A 626 9.39 -0.59 -20.27
C ALA A 626 10.03 -1.83 -19.68
N GLN A 627 11.34 -1.96 -19.81
CA GLN A 627 12.06 -2.97 -19.04
C GLN A 627 12.24 -2.48 -17.60
N TYR A 628 11.91 -3.35 -16.65
CA TYR A 628 12.05 -3.12 -15.23
C TYR A 628 13.02 -4.13 -14.63
N ALA A 629 13.49 -3.86 -13.42
CA ALA A 629 14.27 -4.82 -12.64
C ALA A 629 13.49 -6.11 -12.28
N TYR A 630 12.16 -6.04 -12.36
CA TYR A 630 11.25 -7.18 -12.17
C TYR A 630 11.01 -7.94 -13.44
N SER A 631 10.90 -9.23 -13.30
CA SER A 631 10.38 -10.07 -14.36
C SER A 631 8.88 -9.81 -14.60
N THR A 632 8.41 -10.11 -15.80
CA THR A 632 6.99 -9.95 -16.17
C THR A 632 6.07 -10.79 -15.30
N GLU A 633 6.53 -11.95 -14.85
CA GLU A 633 5.79 -12.83 -13.93
C GLU A 633 5.69 -12.27 -12.52
N GLU A 634 6.73 -11.61 -12.00
CA GLU A 634 6.66 -10.93 -10.70
C GLU A 634 5.67 -9.76 -10.76
N LEU A 635 5.70 -8.96 -11.81
CA LEU A 635 4.73 -7.87 -12.03
C LEU A 635 3.29 -8.41 -12.21
N LEU A 636 3.12 -9.60 -12.79
CA LEU A 636 1.80 -10.27 -12.87
C LEU A 636 1.29 -10.62 -11.47
N VAL A 637 2.14 -11.20 -10.62
CA VAL A 637 1.76 -11.55 -9.23
C VAL A 637 1.43 -10.30 -8.41
N ASP A 638 2.22 -9.24 -8.54
CA ASP A 638 1.94 -7.96 -7.87
C ASP A 638 0.59 -7.38 -8.29
N LYS A 639 0.29 -7.38 -9.58
CA LYS A 639 -1.02 -6.95 -10.12
C LYS A 639 -2.16 -7.83 -9.61
N ALA A 640 -1.98 -9.14 -9.58
CA ALA A 640 -2.96 -10.09 -9.06
C ALA A 640 -3.24 -9.84 -7.56
N GLN A 641 -2.20 -9.59 -6.76
CA GLN A 641 -2.34 -9.26 -5.35
C GLN A 641 -3.10 -7.95 -5.13
N LEU A 642 -2.80 -6.89 -5.90
CA LEU A 642 -3.54 -5.62 -5.83
C LEU A 642 -5.02 -5.79 -6.20
N LEU A 643 -5.34 -6.72 -7.09
CA LEU A 643 -6.71 -7.13 -7.43
C LEU A 643 -7.30 -8.14 -6.44
N THR A 644 -6.64 -8.41 -5.31
CA THR A 644 -7.08 -9.37 -4.29
C THR A 644 -7.29 -10.81 -4.81
N LEU A 645 -6.62 -11.18 -5.89
CA LEU A 645 -6.77 -12.49 -6.52
C LEU A 645 -5.95 -13.56 -5.80
N THR A 646 -6.50 -14.77 -5.76
CA THR A 646 -5.78 -15.98 -5.41
C THR A 646 -5.01 -16.54 -6.62
N ALA A 647 -4.09 -17.46 -6.39
CA ALA A 647 -3.34 -18.10 -7.50
C ALA A 647 -4.26 -18.83 -8.51
N PRO A 648 -5.30 -19.59 -8.11
CA PRO A 648 -6.28 -20.13 -9.06
C PRO A 648 -7.01 -19.06 -9.87
N GLU A 649 -7.48 -17.96 -9.25
CA GLU A 649 -8.17 -16.86 -9.93
C GLU A 649 -7.24 -16.16 -10.94
N MET A 650 -5.98 -15.90 -10.58
CA MET A 650 -4.97 -15.38 -11.50
C MET A 650 -4.77 -16.33 -12.70
N THR A 651 -4.66 -17.62 -12.43
CA THR A 651 -4.42 -18.64 -13.45
C THR A 651 -5.55 -18.70 -14.49
N VAL A 652 -6.81 -18.80 -14.05
CA VAL A 652 -7.94 -18.83 -14.98
C VAL A 652 -8.11 -17.54 -15.77
N LEU A 653 -7.85 -16.37 -15.12
CA LEU A 653 -7.94 -15.08 -15.80
C LEU A 653 -6.87 -14.97 -16.90
N VAL A 654 -5.62 -15.33 -16.64
CA VAL A 654 -4.57 -15.30 -17.67
C VAL A 654 -4.93 -16.25 -18.81
N GLY A 655 -5.25 -17.52 -18.53
CA GLY A 655 -5.60 -18.50 -19.57
C GLY A 655 -6.82 -18.08 -20.38
N GLY A 656 -7.84 -17.53 -19.75
CA GLY A 656 -9.04 -17.02 -20.40
C GLY A 656 -8.77 -15.80 -21.27
N MET A 657 -8.07 -14.80 -20.75
CA MET A 657 -7.71 -13.57 -21.51
C MET A 657 -6.90 -13.92 -22.75
N ARG A 658 -5.97 -14.90 -22.68
CA ARG A 658 -5.24 -15.41 -23.85
C ARG A 658 -6.18 -16.09 -24.83
N SER A 659 -7.08 -16.96 -24.38
CA SER A 659 -8.05 -17.64 -25.25
C SER A 659 -9.01 -16.67 -25.94
N LEU A 660 -9.33 -15.55 -25.27
CA LEU A 660 -10.15 -14.46 -25.80
C LEU A 660 -9.40 -13.53 -26.77
N ASP A 661 -8.10 -13.74 -26.99
CA ASP A 661 -7.22 -12.86 -27.79
C ASP A 661 -7.16 -11.41 -27.22
N ALA A 662 -7.33 -11.28 -25.91
CA ALA A 662 -7.43 -9.99 -25.23
C ALA A 662 -6.04 -9.50 -24.78
N ASN A 663 -5.14 -9.33 -25.70
CA ASN A 663 -3.79 -8.82 -25.49
C ASN A 663 -3.65 -7.38 -25.96
N TYR A 664 -2.88 -6.60 -25.20
CA TYR A 664 -2.51 -5.23 -25.60
C TYR A 664 -1.97 -5.20 -27.05
N ASP A 665 -2.41 -4.20 -27.81
CA ASP A 665 -2.01 -3.91 -29.20
C ASP A 665 -2.15 -5.11 -30.16
N ASN A 666 -3.16 -5.97 -29.91
CA ASN A 666 -3.42 -7.18 -30.71
C ASN A 666 -2.25 -8.16 -30.78
N SER A 667 -1.35 -8.13 -29.80
CA SER A 667 -0.20 -9.05 -29.71
C SER A 667 -0.66 -10.51 -29.69
N LYS A 668 0.05 -11.36 -30.42
CA LYS A 668 -0.23 -12.80 -30.45
C LYS A 668 0.62 -13.61 -29.48
N LEU A 669 1.40 -12.95 -28.64
CA LEU A 669 2.20 -13.61 -27.62
C LEU A 669 1.29 -14.24 -26.55
N GLY A 670 1.48 -15.52 -26.29
CA GLY A 670 0.68 -16.28 -25.33
C GLY A 670 -0.70 -16.71 -25.84
N ILE A 671 -1.06 -16.40 -27.10
CA ILE A 671 -2.29 -16.90 -27.71
C ILE A 671 -2.07 -18.37 -28.12
N LEU A 672 -2.18 -19.25 -27.13
CA LEU A 672 -1.90 -20.68 -27.30
C LEU A 672 -3.18 -21.45 -27.71
N THR A 673 -3.84 -20.94 -28.74
CA THR A 673 -5.05 -21.59 -29.30
C THR A 673 -5.14 -21.39 -30.81
N ASN A 674 -5.78 -22.34 -31.52
CA ASN A 674 -6.09 -22.22 -32.93
C ASN A 674 -7.47 -21.57 -33.18
N ARG A 675 -8.20 -21.20 -32.13
CA ARG A 675 -9.54 -20.60 -32.18
C ARG A 675 -9.64 -19.38 -31.25
N PRO A 676 -8.86 -18.33 -31.48
CA PRO A 676 -8.88 -17.13 -30.66
C PRO A 676 -10.27 -16.49 -30.63
N GLY A 677 -10.61 -15.81 -29.52
CA GLY A 677 -11.95 -15.28 -29.29
C GLY A 677 -12.97 -16.34 -28.87
N THR A 678 -12.49 -17.50 -28.41
CA THR A 678 -13.30 -18.62 -27.90
C THR A 678 -12.87 -18.91 -26.47
N LEU A 679 -13.78 -18.86 -25.50
CA LEU A 679 -13.45 -19.15 -24.10
C LEU A 679 -13.25 -20.66 -23.91
N SER A 680 -12.00 -21.07 -23.90
CA SER A 680 -11.60 -22.46 -23.76
C SER A 680 -10.35 -22.61 -22.92
N ASN A 681 -10.08 -23.80 -22.42
CA ASN A 681 -8.87 -24.14 -21.69
C ASN A 681 -7.65 -24.46 -22.60
N ASP A 682 -7.73 -24.14 -23.90
CA ASP A 682 -6.69 -24.38 -24.90
C ASP A 682 -5.32 -23.84 -24.47
N PHE A 683 -5.29 -22.72 -23.78
CA PHE A 683 -4.04 -22.14 -23.26
C PHE A 683 -3.24 -23.16 -22.44
N PHE A 684 -3.88 -23.81 -21.47
CA PHE A 684 -3.21 -24.79 -20.61
C PHE A 684 -2.89 -26.08 -21.35
N VAL A 685 -3.79 -26.54 -22.19
CA VAL A 685 -3.58 -27.77 -23.01
C VAL A 685 -2.36 -27.60 -23.90
N ASN A 686 -2.25 -26.49 -24.63
CA ASN A 686 -1.15 -26.26 -25.55
C ASN A 686 0.15 -25.84 -24.86
N LEU A 687 0.06 -25.17 -23.69
CA LEU A 687 1.23 -24.84 -22.87
C LEU A 687 1.97 -26.11 -22.42
N LEU A 688 1.22 -27.14 -22.03
CA LEU A 688 1.73 -28.38 -21.46
C LEU A 688 1.91 -29.49 -22.54
N ASP A 689 1.62 -29.21 -23.81
CA ASP A 689 1.74 -30.16 -24.89
C ASP A 689 3.21 -30.57 -25.12
N MET A 690 3.51 -31.83 -24.83
CA MET A 690 4.86 -32.41 -24.98
C MET A 690 5.28 -32.60 -26.45
N SER A 691 4.41 -32.42 -27.42
CA SER A 691 4.79 -32.35 -28.85
C SER A 691 5.55 -31.05 -29.16
N LEU A 692 5.47 -30.04 -28.28
CA LEU A 692 6.18 -28.77 -28.38
C LEU A 692 7.48 -28.80 -27.57
N LYS A 693 8.45 -28.03 -28.03
CA LYS A 693 9.63 -27.64 -27.26
C LYS A 693 9.72 -26.12 -27.24
N TRP A 694 9.77 -25.54 -26.06
CA TRP A 694 9.97 -24.13 -25.90
C TRP A 694 11.45 -23.73 -25.99
N ARG A 695 11.75 -22.62 -26.65
CA ARG A 695 13.10 -22.04 -26.77
C ARG A 695 12.99 -20.52 -26.82
N VAL A 696 14.06 -19.82 -26.44
CA VAL A 696 14.18 -18.37 -26.65
C VAL A 696 14.19 -18.10 -28.17
N SER A 697 13.45 -17.08 -28.61
CA SER A 697 13.47 -16.67 -30.01
C SER A 697 14.82 -16.07 -30.39
N SER A 698 15.28 -16.41 -31.58
CA SER A 698 16.54 -15.89 -32.13
C SER A 698 16.47 -14.39 -32.45
N SER A 699 15.26 -13.84 -32.64
CA SER A 699 15.04 -12.44 -33.01
C SER A 699 14.75 -11.52 -31.82
N ASN A 700 14.25 -12.10 -30.72
CA ASN A 700 13.90 -11.33 -29.51
C ASN A 700 14.05 -12.18 -28.25
N ALA A 701 15.00 -11.85 -27.40
CA ALA A 701 15.29 -12.57 -26.16
C ALA A 701 14.15 -12.59 -25.13
N THR A 702 13.16 -11.71 -25.24
CA THR A 702 11.98 -11.65 -24.36
C THR A 702 10.82 -12.51 -24.86
N VAL A 703 10.95 -13.09 -26.06
CA VAL A 703 9.94 -13.92 -26.71
C VAL A 703 10.41 -15.37 -26.73
N TYR A 704 9.48 -16.28 -26.47
CA TYR A 704 9.70 -17.73 -26.54
C TYR A 704 8.90 -18.33 -27.70
N GLU A 705 9.48 -19.32 -28.34
CA GLU A 705 8.89 -20.07 -29.46
C GLU A 705 8.58 -21.50 -29.04
N GLY A 706 7.31 -21.90 -29.17
CA GLY A 706 6.84 -23.28 -29.05
C GLY A 706 7.00 -23.99 -30.39
N VAL A 707 8.06 -24.79 -30.48
CA VAL A 707 8.47 -25.47 -31.72
C VAL A 707 7.99 -26.93 -31.73
N ASP A 708 7.33 -27.34 -32.77
CA ASP A 708 6.96 -28.75 -32.99
C ASP A 708 8.22 -29.62 -33.07
N ARG A 709 8.29 -30.63 -32.20
CA ARG A 709 9.49 -31.50 -32.09
C ARG A 709 9.79 -32.32 -33.34
N LYS A 710 8.77 -32.60 -34.17
CA LYS A 710 8.92 -33.44 -35.38
C LYS A 710 9.29 -32.59 -36.59
N THR A 711 8.63 -31.47 -36.76
CA THR A 711 8.74 -30.64 -37.97
C THR A 711 9.72 -29.49 -37.82
N GLY A 712 10.05 -29.07 -36.58
CA GLY A 712 10.84 -27.88 -36.31
C GLY A 712 10.09 -26.56 -36.53
N ALA A 713 8.80 -26.61 -36.88
CA ALA A 713 8.00 -25.41 -37.12
C ALA A 713 7.58 -24.73 -35.82
N VAL A 714 7.65 -23.39 -35.78
CA VAL A 714 7.10 -22.59 -34.67
C VAL A 714 5.59 -22.64 -34.78
N LYS A 715 4.91 -23.12 -33.73
CA LYS A 715 3.45 -23.16 -33.62
C LYS A 715 2.90 -21.98 -32.82
N PHE A 716 3.56 -21.64 -31.74
CA PHE A 716 3.12 -20.59 -30.85
C PHE A 716 4.30 -19.72 -30.42
N THR A 717 4.00 -18.53 -29.98
CA THR A 717 4.96 -17.62 -29.30
C THR A 717 4.39 -17.21 -27.95
N ALA A 718 5.26 -16.96 -26.98
CA ALA A 718 4.87 -16.64 -25.60
C ALA A 718 5.86 -15.69 -24.93
N THR A 719 5.44 -15.11 -23.83
CA THR A 719 6.28 -14.34 -22.90
C THR A 719 6.63 -15.20 -21.67
N ARG A 720 7.47 -14.66 -20.78
CA ARG A 720 7.73 -15.27 -19.48
C ARG A 720 6.45 -15.37 -18.63
N ALA A 721 5.59 -14.34 -18.69
CA ALA A 721 4.31 -14.32 -17.98
C ALA A 721 3.35 -15.43 -18.42
N ASP A 722 3.55 -15.99 -19.63
CA ASP A 722 2.79 -17.15 -20.10
C ASP A 722 3.46 -18.46 -19.66
N LEU A 723 4.78 -18.57 -19.86
CA LEU A 723 5.52 -19.83 -19.60
C LEU A 723 5.67 -20.16 -18.11
N ILE A 724 5.52 -19.15 -17.21
CA ILE A 724 5.60 -19.40 -15.77
C ILE A 724 4.52 -20.39 -15.29
N PHE A 725 3.36 -20.43 -15.97
CA PHE A 725 2.28 -21.37 -15.69
C PHE A 725 2.62 -22.84 -16.05
N GLY A 726 3.67 -23.06 -16.82
CA GLY A 726 4.23 -24.39 -17.09
C GLY A 726 5.52 -24.70 -16.32
N SER A 727 6.22 -23.67 -15.80
CA SER A 727 7.54 -23.84 -15.19
C SER A 727 7.51 -23.76 -13.64
N ASN A 728 6.75 -22.85 -13.06
CA ASN A 728 6.56 -22.81 -11.60
C ASN A 728 5.71 -23.99 -11.15
N SER A 729 6.13 -24.72 -10.11
CA SER A 729 5.47 -25.97 -9.70
C SER A 729 4.03 -25.77 -9.22
N GLU A 730 3.74 -24.68 -8.51
CA GLU A 730 2.38 -24.37 -8.02
C GLU A 730 1.47 -23.98 -9.19
N LEU A 731 1.91 -23.07 -10.04
CA LEU A 731 1.15 -22.63 -11.22
C LEU A 731 0.98 -23.74 -12.26
N ARG A 732 1.99 -24.61 -12.41
CA ARG A 732 1.89 -25.79 -13.27
C ARG A 732 0.84 -26.78 -12.75
N ALA A 733 0.78 -27.06 -11.46
CA ALA A 733 -0.25 -27.92 -10.89
C ALA A 733 -1.66 -27.39 -11.17
N LEU A 734 -1.88 -26.06 -11.06
CA LEU A 734 -3.13 -25.42 -11.45
C LEU A 734 -3.39 -25.55 -12.97
N SER A 735 -2.37 -25.35 -13.78
CA SER A 735 -2.47 -25.50 -15.25
C SER A 735 -2.81 -26.93 -15.65
N GLU A 736 -2.19 -27.93 -15.05
CA GLU A 736 -2.50 -29.35 -15.26
C GLU A 736 -3.96 -29.68 -14.88
N PHE A 737 -4.44 -29.11 -13.75
CA PHE A 737 -5.83 -29.24 -13.35
C PHE A 737 -6.79 -28.69 -14.41
N TYR A 738 -6.59 -27.45 -14.87
CA TYR A 738 -7.47 -26.82 -15.87
C TYR A 738 -7.28 -27.40 -17.29
N ALA A 739 -6.13 -28.01 -17.60
CA ALA A 739 -5.90 -28.70 -18.88
C ALA A 739 -6.63 -30.03 -18.98
N SER A 740 -7.07 -30.63 -17.88
CA SER A 740 -7.73 -31.94 -17.85
C SER A 740 -9.08 -31.93 -18.62
N PHE A 741 -9.41 -33.02 -19.28
CA PHE A 741 -10.59 -33.09 -20.15
C PHE A 741 -11.93 -32.86 -19.43
N ASP A 742 -12.02 -33.26 -18.18
CA ASP A 742 -13.20 -33.11 -17.32
C ASP A 742 -13.32 -31.73 -16.65
N ASN A 743 -12.30 -30.90 -16.75
CA ASN A 743 -12.26 -29.58 -16.09
C ASN A 743 -12.54 -28.40 -17.03
N GLN A 744 -12.96 -28.62 -18.28
CA GLN A 744 -13.30 -27.54 -19.20
C GLN A 744 -14.43 -26.64 -18.65
N GLN A 745 -15.52 -27.26 -18.18
CA GLN A 745 -16.63 -26.49 -17.58
C GLN A 745 -16.22 -25.80 -16.28
N LYS A 746 -15.39 -26.47 -15.47
CA LYS A 746 -14.84 -25.89 -14.23
C LYS A 746 -14.00 -24.65 -14.54
N PHE A 747 -13.12 -24.72 -15.53
CA PHE A 747 -12.33 -23.58 -16.00
C PHE A 747 -13.23 -22.38 -16.37
N ILE A 748 -14.29 -22.62 -17.16
CA ILE A 748 -15.22 -21.55 -17.57
C ILE A 748 -15.91 -20.93 -16.37
N ASN A 749 -16.40 -21.76 -15.44
CA ASN A 749 -17.09 -21.28 -14.24
C ASN A 749 -16.15 -20.45 -13.34
N ASP A 750 -14.91 -20.91 -13.15
CA ASP A 750 -13.92 -20.22 -12.33
C ASP A 750 -13.43 -18.93 -12.99
N PHE A 751 -13.29 -18.93 -14.32
CA PHE A 751 -13.00 -17.72 -15.07
C PHE A 751 -14.11 -16.67 -14.89
N VAL A 752 -15.37 -17.07 -15.03
CA VAL A 752 -16.53 -16.18 -14.85
C VAL A 752 -16.60 -15.65 -13.42
N ALA A 753 -16.34 -16.49 -12.43
CA ALA A 753 -16.31 -16.07 -11.01
C ALA A 753 -15.19 -15.05 -10.76
N ALA A 754 -13.96 -15.32 -11.20
CA ALA A 754 -12.83 -14.42 -11.07
C ALA A 754 -13.03 -13.11 -11.85
N TRP A 755 -13.57 -13.16 -13.05
CA TRP A 755 -13.95 -11.99 -13.83
C TRP A 755 -14.98 -11.14 -13.09
N THR A 756 -16.06 -11.74 -12.61
CA THR A 756 -17.13 -11.06 -11.87
C THR A 756 -16.58 -10.39 -10.61
N LYS A 757 -15.66 -11.07 -9.90
CA LYS A 757 -14.95 -10.50 -8.76
C LYS A 757 -14.22 -9.22 -9.16
N VAL A 758 -13.39 -9.25 -10.20
CA VAL A 758 -12.65 -8.06 -10.66
C VAL A 758 -13.57 -6.92 -11.05
N MET A 759 -14.65 -7.21 -11.78
CA MET A 759 -15.64 -6.20 -12.20
C MET A 759 -16.36 -5.54 -11.03
N ASN A 760 -16.39 -6.17 -9.85
CA ASN A 760 -17.12 -5.70 -8.67
C ASN A 760 -16.22 -5.29 -7.48
N LEU A 761 -14.89 -5.26 -7.62
CA LEU A 761 -13.99 -4.94 -6.51
C LEU A 761 -14.25 -3.58 -5.85
N ASP A 762 -14.75 -2.63 -6.62
CA ASP A 762 -15.10 -1.27 -6.17
C ASP A 762 -16.59 -1.07 -5.87
N ARG A 763 -17.39 -2.17 -5.85
CA ARG A 763 -18.82 -2.14 -5.55
C ARG A 763 -19.07 -2.38 -4.06
N PHE A 764 -18.68 -1.43 -3.23
CA PHE A 764 -18.84 -1.47 -1.78
C PHE A 764 -20.31 -1.39 -1.32
N ASP A 765 -21.21 -1.08 -2.23
CA ASP A 765 -22.66 -1.09 -2.04
C ASP A 765 -23.29 -2.49 -2.13
N LEU A 766 -22.53 -3.48 -2.59
CA LEU A 766 -22.98 -4.88 -2.69
C LEU A 766 -22.49 -5.75 -1.51
N GLN A 767 -21.69 -5.19 -0.62
CA GLN A 767 -21.07 -5.87 0.53
C GLN A 767 -21.95 -5.82 1.77
#